data_5d1f7eb2adc16b74f866bfef0972467f
#
_entry.id   5d1f7eb2adc16b74f866bfef0972467f
#
_cell.length_a   1.000
_cell.length_b   1.000
_cell.length_c   1.000
_cell.angle_alpha   90.00
_cell.angle_beta   90.00
_cell.angle_gamma   90.00
#
_symmetry.space_group_name_H-M   'P 1'
#
loop_
_entity.id
_entity.type
_entity.pdbx_description
1 polymer ?
#
loop_
_entity_poly.entity_id
_entity_poly.type
_entity_poly.pdbx_seq_one_letter_code
_entity_poly.pdbx_strand_id
1 'polypeptide(L)'
;MIELADASASLTLSNIVIDGAECTVDAAHAAETDSIIKAANGGTIVLNSGAILQNNKAAQFGSGILANNRVNITMEDGAIIRNNTNRNYELGGGILIGNSSTFTMNGGEISGNTANGGGGVAIIGSTMVMNNGTISNNSTYRTSGQGSYGAGVYVADYANSSGGDTLFTATPASFEMNGGKITENKALDYGGGVVTFPQYSKKITININNGEISGNKVTGGSGGAVAAFFGVTELNIKDGTLTGNSARSYGGGVFLYDATNVTISGGTISENKASQGGGVYLWPTSAAKQTDGSIENNVANAGGGVCGGTYTMTGGVIKDNNNSLTEEARLSTRGDGVYVGTAFNLGDDAEISTNNDVYLVKGSSIPKEGRYINVISQYTGASTAKPIQIHSEDRTVENTEIGTQLVRYTTDAGGETAAATADADGIFVPSWKMPEGLAIGQSKAAGKTDWMTYVPAVKIQYQWVSTDNPNDVTPPANDYIRTGRAYTAKAQQNSHQGYTFDGWYTDTTCTVPYVNGTVLNTDTVLYGRWKAEHGNLSVAKTVAGNNGDTSKAFNFTVTLGDTGINGTFGEMTFANGVATFVLKHGESKTAVGLPAGITYTVTEAEADKDGYTTTSVNASGSIIKNNTALIGAIAMHERNAQFLFTGVVAQVAGVFTPITAVESD
;
A
#
# COMPACT_ATOMS: atom_id res chain seq x y z
N MET A 1 -37.66 -11.38 -29.85
CA MET A 1 -36.57 -12.39 -29.88
C MET A 1 -35.99 -12.49 -31.28
N ILE A 2 -34.66 -12.56 -31.38
CA ILE A 2 -33.92 -12.84 -32.63
C ILE A 2 -33.28 -14.20 -32.48
N GLU A 3 -33.55 -15.13 -33.38
CA GLU A 3 -32.98 -16.47 -33.35
C GLU A 3 -32.03 -16.69 -34.53
N LEU A 4 -30.80 -17.13 -34.25
CA LEU A 4 -29.83 -17.59 -35.24
C LEU A 4 -29.91 -19.12 -35.27
N ALA A 5 -30.50 -19.66 -36.33
CA ALA A 5 -30.87 -21.08 -36.40
C ALA A 5 -29.73 -22.01 -36.83
N ASP A 6 -28.68 -21.52 -37.51
CA ASP A 6 -27.59 -22.33 -38.03
C ASP A 6 -26.22 -21.64 -37.96
N ALA A 7 -25.18 -22.42 -38.22
CA ALA A 7 -23.78 -22.01 -38.12
C ALA A 7 -23.34 -20.94 -39.14
N SER A 8 -24.09 -20.74 -40.19
CA SER A 8 -23.80 -19.71 -41.21
C SER A 8 -24.48 -18.37 -40.88
N ALA A 9 -25.41 -18.35 -39.89
CA ALA A 9 -26.12 -17.16 -39.50
C ALA A 9 -25.17 -16.12 -38.91
N SER A 10 -25.34 -14.87 -39.32
CA SER A 10 -24.58 -13.73 -38.80
C SER A 10 -25.54 -12.58 -38.49
N LEU A 11 -25.41 -12.03 -37.30
CA LEU A 11 -26.16 -10.87 -36.84
C LEU A 11 -25.21 -9.77 -36.46
N THR A 12 -25.33 -8.62 -37.10
CA THR A 12 -24.60 -7.41 -36.73
C THR A 12 -25.62 -6.34 -36.32
N LEU A 13 -25.49 -5.79 -35.13
CA LEU A 13 -26.30 -4.72 -34.60
C LEU A 13 -25.48 -3.44 -34.44
N SER A 14 -26.01 -2.32 -34.92
CA SER A 14 -25.42 -0.99 -34.79
C SER A 14 -26.50 0.06 -34.64
N ASN A 15 -26.35 1.02 -33.75
CA ASN A 15 -27.27 2.14 -33.56
C ASN A 15 -28.74 1.70 -33.41
N ILE A 16 -28.99 0.63 -32.67
CA ILE A 16 -30.34 0.07 -32.46
C ILE A 16 -30.55 -0.25 -30.97
N VAL A 17 -31.75 0.05 -30.48
CA VAL A 17 -32.18 -0.35 -29.14
C VAL A 17 -33.20 -1.48 -29.26
N ILE A 18 -32.91 -2.61 -28.63
CA ILE A 18 -33.87 -3.71 -28.48
C ILE A 18 -34.26 -3.75 -27.00
N ASP A 19 -35.49 -3.35 -26.71
CA ASP A 19 -36.04 -3.23 -25.37
C ASP A 19 -37.06 -4.34 -25.11
N GLY A 20 -36.74 -5.20 -24.12
CA GLY A 20 -37.61 -6.30 -23.71
C GLY A 20 -38.69 -5.93 -22.67
N ALA A 21 -38.77 -4.66 -22.24
CA ALA A 21 -39.67 -4.24 -21.15
C ALA A 21 -41.17 -4.38 -21.49
N GLU A 22 -41.51 -4.28 -22.76
CA GLU A 22 -42.89 -4.32 -23.23
C GLU A 22 -43.31 -5.67 -23.87
N CYS A 23 -42.46 -6.70 -23.80
CA CYS A 23 -42.87 -8.06 -24.14
C CYS A 23 -43.90 -8.55 -23.12
N THR A 24 -45.17 -8.17 -23.32
CA THR A 24 -46.31 -8.74 -22.61
C THR A 24 -46.61 -10.10 -23.19
N VAL A 25 -46.10 -11.15 -22.58
CA VAL A 25 -46.63 -12.51 -22.81
C VAL A 25 -47.95 -12.63 -22.11
N ASP A 26 -48.95 -13.20 -22.81
CA ASP A 26 -50.20 -13.55 -22.17
C ASP A 26 -50.00 -14.55 -21.02
N ALA A 27 -51.00 -14.70 -20.16
CA ALA A 27 -50.90 -15.56 -18.98
C ALA A 27 -50.62 -17.04 -19.31
N ALA A 28 -50.84 -17.50 -20.54
CA ALA A 28 -50.59 -18.86 -20.99
C ALA A 28 -49.11 -19.06 -21.40
N HIS A 29 -48.40 -17.99 -21.75
CA HIS A 29 -47.00 -17.99 -22.17
C HIS A 29 -46.05 -17.30 -21.16
N ALA A 30 -46.55 -16.98 -19.99
CA ALA A 30 -45.79 -16.28 -18.94
C ALA A 30 -44.53 -17.03 -18.47
N ALA A 31 -44.40 -18.32 -18.80
CA ALA A 31 -43.24 -19.14 -18.52
C ALA A 31 -42.19 -19.16 -19.66
N GLU A 32 -42.43 -18.54 -20.80
CA GLU A 32 -41.66 -18.71 -22.02
C GLU A 32 -40.99 -17.40 -22.53
N THR A 33 -40.62 -16.47 -21.64
CA THR A 33 -39.81 -15.32 -22.07
C THR A 33 -38.40 -15.77 -22.36
N ASP A 34 -38.04 -15.78 -23.64
CA ASP A 34 -36.72 -16.12 -24.13
C ASP A 34 -35.72 -14.94 -24.07
N SER A 35 -34.46 -15.21 -24.39
CA SER A 35 -33.41 -14.22 -24.55
C SER A 35 -33.75 -13.20 -25.66
N ILE A 36 -33.25 -11.98 -25.59
CA ILE A 36 -33.39 -11.03 -26.71
C ILE A 36 -32.78 -11.63 -27.99
N ILE A 37 -31.56 -12.20 -27.86
CA ILE A 37 -30.88 -12.93 -28.95
C ILE A 37 -30.58 -14.34 -28.48
N LYS A 38 -30.95 -15.34 -29.31
CA LYS A 38 -30.68 -16.74 -29.10
C LYS A 38 -29.96 -17.31 -30.31
N ALA A 39 -28.79 -17.93 -30.07
CA ALA A 39 -28.04 -18.62 -31.09
C ALA A 39 -27.63 -20.01 -30.53
N ALA A 40 -28.01 -21.08 -31.21
CA ALA A 40 -27.91 -22.44 -30.65
C ALA A 40 -27.04 -23.41 -31.44
N ASN A 41 -26.52 -23.11 -32.59
CA ASN A 41 -25.77 -24.07 -33.41
C ASN A 41 -24.68 -23.37 -34.27
N GLY A 42 -23.78 -22.65 -33.63
CA GLY A 42 -22.80 -21.82 -34.32
C GLY A 42 -23.36 -20.44 -34.64
N GLY A 43 -22.76 -19.77 -35.60
CA GLY A 43 -23.11 -18.42 -36.02
C GLY A 43 -22.28 -17.34 -35.32
N THR A 44 -22.50 -16.10 -35.78
CA THR A 44 -21.71 -14.94 -35.31
C THR A 44 -22.66 -13.80 -34.90
N ILE A 45 -22.39 -13.19 -33.75
CA ILE A 45 -23.08 -12.01 -33.25
C ILE A 45 -22.05 -10.90 -33.09
N VAL A 46 -22.29 -9.75 -33.68
CA VAL A 46 -21.47 -8.56 -33.53
C VAL A 46 -22.32 -7.41 -33.01
N LEU A 47 -21.95 -6.86 -31.88
CA LEU A 47 -22.56 -5.69 -31.28
C LEU A 47 -21.64 -4.51 -31.46
N ASN A 48 -21.94 -3.62 -32.37
CA ASN A 48 -21.20 -2.38 -32.60
C ASN A 48 -21.76 -1.22 -31.78
N SER A 49 -21.12 -0.08 -31.89
CA SER A 49 -21.52 1.16 -31.21
C SER A 49 -23.00 1.47 -31.41
N GLY A 50 -23.67 1.87 -30.34
CA GLY A 50 -25.09 2.19 -30.30
C GLY A 50 -26.05 0.98 -30.35
N ALA A 51 -25.52 -0.26 -30.36
CA ALA A 51 -26.37 -1.44 -30.13
C ALA A 51 -26.68 -1.57 -28.62
N ILE A 52 -27.98 -1.54 -28.27
CA ILE A 52 -28.43 -1.62 -26.88
C ILE A 52 -29.43 -2.76 -26.72
N LEU A 53 -29.12 -3.74 -25.84
CA LEU A 53 -30.01 -4.82 -25.47
C LEU A 53 -30.43 -4.64 -24.01
N GLN A 54 -31.70 -4.36 -23.75
CA GLN A 54 -32.09 -3.96 -22.40
C GLN A 54 -33.44 -4.46 -21.91
N ASN A 55 -33.63 -4.44 -20.58
CA ASN A 55 -34.87 -4.60 -19.84
C ASN A 55 -35.60 -5.93 -20.05
N ASN A 56 -34.94 -6.95 -20.58
CA ASN A 56 -35.58 -8.26 -20.79
C ASN A 56 -35.67 -9.05 -19.47
N LYS A 57 -36.72 -9.86 -19.37
CA LYS A 57 -36.99 -10.71 -18.21
C LYS A 57 -37.20 -12.16 -18.66
N ALA A 58 -36.11 -12.88 -18.92
CA ALA A 58 -36.16 -14.26 -19.37
C ALA A 58 -36.48 -15.24 -18.22
N ALA A 59 -37.14 -16.32 -18.56
CA ALA A 59 -37.39 -17.44 -17.67
C ALA A 59 -36.28 -18.52 -17.73
N GLN A 60 -35.44 -18.45 -18.77
CA GLN A 60 -34.37 -19.40 -19.04
C GLN A 60 -33.00 -18.66 -19.10
N PHE A 61 -31.95 -19.38 -19.44
CA PHE A 61 -30.56 -18.89 -19.53
C PHE A 61 -30.39 -17.66 -20.45
N GLY A 62 -29.49 -16.74 -20.08
CA GLY A 62 -29.02 -15.67 -20.94
C GLY A 62 -30.08 -14.63 -21.32
N SER A 63 -30.55 -13.83 -20.38
CA SER A 63 -31.66 -12.91 -20.66
C SER A 63 -31.42 -11.92 -21.79
N GLY A 64 -30.20 -11.34 -21.87
CA GLY A 64 -29.84 -10.52 -23.02
C GLY A 64 -29.46 -11.38 -24.22
N ILE A 65 -28.46 -12.25 -24.08
CA ILE A 65 -27.98 -13.16 -25.12
C ILE A 65 -27.81 -14.57 -24.57
N LEU A 66 -28.39 -15.56 -25.24
CA LEU A 66 -28.02 -16.97 -25.09
C LEU A 66 -27.28 -17.43 -26.33
N ALA A 67 -26.00 -17.77 -26.15
CA ALA A 67 -25.14 -18.31 -27.20
C ALA A 67 -24.66 -19.69 -26.80
N ASN A 68 -25.06 -20.72 -27.51
CA ASN A 68 -24.76 -22.10 -27.18
C ASN A 68 -24.23 -22.85 -28.41
N ASN A 69 -23.27 -23.76 -28.19
CA ASN A 69 -22.73 -24.65 -29.22
C ASN A 69 -21.99 -23.90 -30.36
N ARG A 70 -20.78 -23.43 -30.06
CA ARG A 70 -19.82 -22.82 -30.99
C ARG A 70 -20.26 -21.48 -31.60
N VAL A 71 -20.99 -20.68 -30.88
CA VAL A 71 -21.34 -19.32 -31.28
C VAL A 71 -20.19 -18.37 -30.98
N ASN A 72 -19.93 -17.44 -31.89
CA ASN A 72 -18.95 -16.38 -31.69
C ASN A 72 -19.64 -15.04 -31.43
N ILE A 73 -19.35 -14.41 -30.31
CA ILE A 73 -19.85 -13.06 -29.99
C ILE A 73 -18.67 -12.10 -29.96
N THR A 74 -18.84 -10.94 -30.59
CA THR A 74 -17.94 -9.80 -30.47
C THR A 74 -18.74 -8.57 -30.00
N MET A 75 -18.24 -7.90 -28.99
CA MET A 75 -18.82 -6.66 -28.46
C MET A 75 -17.79 -5.53 -28.59
N GLU A 76 -18.15 -4.49 -29.30
CA GLU A 76 -17.30 -3.35 -29.58
C GLU A 76 -17.65 -2.17 -28.69
N ASP A 77 -16.80 -1.14 -28.70
CA ASP A 77 -17.02 0.07 -27.92
C ASP A 77 -18.35 0.76 -28.26
N GLY A 78 -19.03 1.27 -27.24
CA GLY A 78 -20.34 1.88 -27.36
C GLY A 78 -21.53 0.93 -27.50
N ALA A 79 -21.32 -0.40 -27.48
CA ALA A 79 -22.39 -1.39 -27.33
C ALA A 79 -22.79 -1.55 -25.86
N ILE A 80 -24.06 -1.80 -25.56
CA ILE A 80 -24.58 -1.86 -24.18
C ILE A 80 -25.54 -3.05 -24.00
N ILE A 81 -25.34 -3.84 -22.95
CA ILE A 81 -26.25 -4.88 -22.50
C ILE A 81 -26.63 -4.60 -21.04
N ARG A 82 -27.87 -4.15 -20.82
CA ARG A 82 -28.21 -3.66 -19.47
C ARG A 82 -29.61 -4.03 -18.99
N ASN A 83 -29.74 -4.09 -17.65
CA ASN A 83 -31.03 -4.26 -16.95
C ASN A 83 -31.78 -5.52 -17.37
N ASN A 84 -31.10 -6.55 -17.86
CA ASN A 84 -31.75 -7.82 -18.20
C ASN A 84 -31.79 -8.70 -16.95
N THR A 85 -32.87 -9.42 -16.73
CA THR A 85 -33.10 -10.22 -15.52
C THR A 85 -33.50 -11.64 -15.89
N ASN A 86 -32.77 -12.61 -15.35
CA ASN A 86 -33.19 -13.99 -15.35
C ASN A 86 -34.05 -14.28 -14.11
N ARG A 87 -35.19 -14.98 -14.24
CA ARG A 87 -36.18 -15.14 -13.15
C ARG A 87 -36.15 -16.51 -12.46
N ASN A 88 -35.67 -17.56 -13.10
CA ASN A 88 -35.93 -18.96 -12.68
C ASN A 88 -34.66 -19.69 -12.24
N TYR A 89 -33.78 -19.06 -11.42
CA TYR A 89 -32.57 -19.69 -10.90
C TYR A 89 -31.48 -19.97 -11.94
N GLU A 90 -31.61 -19.39 -13.12
CA GLU A 90 -30.75 -19.66 -14.24
C GLU A 90 -29.60 -18.67 -14.32
N LEU A 91 -28.68 -18.92 -15.23
CA LEU A 91 -27.42 -18.22 -15.37
C LEU A 91 -27.47 -17.17 -16.50
N GLY A 92 -26.59 -16.15 -16.41
CA GLY A 92 -26.41 -15.15 -17.45
C GLY A 92 -27.53 -14.12 -17.52
N GLY A 93 -27.49 -13.12 -16.66
CA GLY A 93 -28.45 -11.99 -16.74
C GLY A 93 -28.23 -11.18 -18.01
N GLY A 94 -27.01 -10.76 -18.29
CA GLY A 94 -26.65 -10.12 -19.56
C GLY A 94 -26.43 -11.13 -20.68
N ILE A 95 -25.41 -11.97 -20.55
CA ILE A 95 -24.97 -12.94 -21.55
C ILE A 95 -24.77 -14.32 -20.91
N LEU A 96 -25.16 -15.37 -21.61
CA LEU A 96 -24.65 -16.71 -21.39
C LEU A 96 -23.99 -17.26 -22.66
N ILE A 97 -22.76 -17.75 -22.53
CA ILE A 97 -22.06 -18.52 -23.55
C ILE A 97 -21.85 -19.95 -23.09
N GLY A 98 -22.18 -20.93 -23.92
CA GLY A 98 -22.08 -22.35 -23.59
C GLY A 98 -21.51 -23.21 -24.72
N ASN A 99 -21.05 -24.42 -24.35
CA ASN A 99 -20.61 -25.47 -25.28
C ASN A 99 -19.61 -25.00 -26.35
N SER A 100 -18.43 -24.59 -25.93
CA SER A 100 -17.33 -24.15 -26.81
C SER A 100 -17.64 -22.90 -27.63
N SER A 101 -18.53 -22.04 -27.14
CA SER A 101 -18.76 -20.70 -27.69
C SER A 101 -17.66 -19.73 -27.25
N THR A 102 -17.49 -18.64 -27.97
CA THR A 102 -16.51 -17.60 -27.65
C THR A 102 -17.19 -16.24 -27.49
N PHE A 103 -16.72 -15.47 -26.53
CA PHE A 103 -17.11 -14.07 -26.39
C PHE A 103 -15.88 -13.19 -26.30
N THR A 104 -15.70 -12.27 -27.24
CA THR A 104 -14.67 -11.26 -27.23
C THR A 104 -15.29 -9.90 -26.94
N MET A 105 -14.88 -9.29 -25.84
CA MET A 105 -15.29 -7.93 -25.46
C MET A 105 -14.14 -6.97 -25.70
N ASN A 106 -14.21 -6.22 -26.79
CA ASN A 106 -13.22 -5.21 -27.17
C ASN A 106 -13.55 -3.84 -26.54
N GLY A 107 -14.77 -3.66 -26.07
CA GLY A 107 -15.27 -2.45 -25.42
C GLY A 107 -16.72 -2.61 -25.00
N GLY A 108 -17.42 -1.49 -24.77
CA GLY A 108 -18.82 -1.47 -24.41
C GLY A 108 -19.11 -1.72 -22.93
N GLU A 109 -20.39 -1.91 -22.59
CA GLU A 109 -20.87 -1.97 -21.21
C GLU A 109 -21.88 -3.11 -21.00
N ILE A 110 -21.65 -3.93 -19.97
CA ILE A 110 -22.59 -4.94 -19.47
C ILE A 110 -22.97 -4.56 -18.04
N SER A 111 -24.18 -3.97 -17.84
CA SER A 111 -24.50 -3.36 -16.56
C SER A 111 -25.92 -3.57 -16.07
N GLY A 112 -26.10 -3.59 -14.75
CA GLY A 112 -27.42 -3.67 -14.11
C GLY A 112 -28.16 -4.98 -14.37
N ASN A 113 -27.50 -6.02 -14.91
CA ASN A 113 -28.13 -7.29 -15.19
C ASN A 113 -28.19 -8.17 -13.93
N THR A 114 -29.17 -9.06 -13.87
CA THR A 114 -29.42 -9.88 -12.67
C THR A 114 -29.70 -11.35 -13.03
N ALA A 115 -29.03 -12.28 -12.33
CA ALA A 115 -29.26 -13.73 -12.46
C ALA A 115 -28.96 -14.44 -11.13
N ASN A 116 -29.12 -15.77 -11.06
CA ASN A 116 -28.62 -16.57 -9.93
C ASN A 116 -27.10 -16.69 -9.98
N GLY A 117 -26.52 -16.84 -11.19
CA GLY A 117 -25.08 -16.83 -11.43
C GLY A 117 -24.74 -16.11 -12.73
N GLY A 118 -23.63 -15.36 -12.73
CA GLY A 118 -23.25 -14.54 -13.86
C GLY A 118 -24.26 -13.43 -14.12
N GLY A 119 -24.50 -12.55 -13.14
CA GLY A 119 -25.40 -11.41 -13.33
C GLY A 119 -25.08 -10.66 -14.63
N GLY A 120 -23.81 -10.35 -14.87
CA GLY A 120 -23.32 -9.83 -16.15
C GLY A 120 -23.15 -10.92 -17.20
N VAL A 121 -22.23 -11.86 -16.97
CA VAL A 121 -21.82 -12.89 -17.93
C VAL A 121 -21.71 -14.25 -17.25
N ALA A 122 -22.28 -15.29 -17.87
CA ALA A 122 -22.03 -16.69 -17.52
C ALA A 122 -21.29 -17.40 -18.66
N ILE A 123 -20.21 -18.08 -18.31
CA ILE A 123 -19.31 -18.83 -19.21
C ILE A 123 -19.38 -20.30 -18.84
N ILE A 124 -20.00 -21.14 -19.68
CA ILE A 124 -20.20 -22.56 -19.40
C ILE A 124 -19.49 -23.40 -20.44
N GLY A 125 -18.35 -24.02 -20.07
CA GLY A 125 -17.56 -24.79 -21.02
C GLY A 125 -17.17 -24.00 -22.29
N SER A 126 -16.80 -22.75 -22.11
CA SER A 126 -16.64 -21.76 -23.17
C SER A 126 -15.50 -20.80 -22.85
N THR A 127 -15.18 -19.89 -23.74
CA THR A 127 -14.09 -18.92 -23.58
C THR A 127 -14.59 -17.49 -23.69
N MET A 128 -14.19 -16.66 -22.72
CA MET A 128 -14.33 -15.21 -22.82
C MET A 128 -12.99 -14.52 -22.78
N VAL A 129 -12.79 -13.56 -23.69
CA VAL A 129 -11.65 -12.63 -23.69
C VAL A 129 -12.17 -11.21 -23.54
N MET A 130 -11.76 -10.53 -22.49
CA MET A 130 -12.06 -9.13 -22.23
C MET A 130 -10.81 -8.29 -22.51
N ASN A 131 -10.78 -7.62 -23.64
CA ASN A 131 -9.70 -6.70 -24.00
C ASN A 131 -9.89 -5.31 -23.42
N ASN A 132 -11.16 -4.87 -23.33
CA ASN A 132 -11.54 -3.58 -22.74
C ASN A 132 -13.04 -3.60 -22.42
N GLY A 133 -13.61 -2.46 -21.99
CA GLY A 133 -15.01 -2.28 -21.64
C GLY A 133 -15.28 -2.41 -20.15
N THR A 134 -16.57 -2.44 -19.78
CA THR A 134 -16.98 -2.42 -18.37
C THR A 134 -18.07 -3.44 -18.10
N ILE A 135 -17.88 -4.26 -17.06
CA ILE A 135 -18.91 -5.14 -16.50
C ILE A 135 -19.25 -4.62 -15.10
N SER A 136 -20.39 -3.93 -14.95
CA SER A 136 -20.64 -3.17 -13.73
C SER A 136 -22.08 -3.26 -13.21
N ASN A 137 -22.22 -3.04 -11.89
CA ASN A 137 -23.54 -2.95 -11.24
C ASN A 137 -24.44 -4.17 -11.50
N ASN A 138 -23.87 -5.30 -11.90
CA ASN A 138 -24.61 -6.53 -12.06
C ASN A 138 -24.82 -7.19 -10.69
N SER A 139 -25.88 -7.95 -10.54
CA SER A 139 -26.24 -8.53 -9.26
C SER A 139 -26.65 -9.99 -9.35
N THR A 140 -26.47 -10.70 -8.23
CA THR A 140 -27.08 -12.02 -8.07
C THR A 140 -28.19 -11.98 -7.04
N TYR A 141 -29.17 -12.84 -7.24
CA TYR A 141 -30.21 -13.08 -6.24
C TYR A 141 -30.18 -14.54 -5.79
N ARG A 142 -30.78 -14.78 -4.63
CA ARG A 142 -30.89 -16.10 -4.04
C ARG A 142 -32.35 -16.47 -3.86
N THR A 143 -32.62 -17.71 -4.08
CA THR A 143 -33.87 -18.33 -3.71
C THR A 143 -33.60 -19.49 -2.76
N SER A 144 -34.58 -19.92 -2.02
CA SER A 144 -34.42 -20.94 -0.96
C SER A 144 -33.73 -22.20 -1.49
N GLY A 145 -32.56 -22.53 -0.92
CA GLY A 145 -31.85 -23.76 -1.18
C GLY A 145 -30.76 -23.74 -2.25
N GLN A 146 -30.59 -22.63 -2.97
CA GLN A 146 -29.54 -22.48 -4.00
C GLN A 146 -28.53 -21.41 -3.60
N GLY A 147 -27.25 -21.60 -3.95
CA GLY A 147 -26.21 -20.56 -3.83
C GLY A 147 -26.34 -19.53 -4.94
N SER A 148 -25.73 -18.37 -4.74
CA SER A 148 -25.65 -17.32 -5.75
C SER A 148 -24.21 -16.94 -6.04
N TYR A 149 -23.82 -16.90 -7.31
CA TYR A 149 -22.42 -16.93 -7.71
C TYR A 149 -22.11 -15.92 -8.83
N GLY A 150 -21.00 -15.15 -8.68
CA GLY A 150 -20.44 -14.34 -9.75
C GLY A 150 -21.37 -13.25 -10.27
N ALA A 151 -21.47 -12.14 -9.55
CA ALA A 151 -22.33 -11.06 -10.02
C ALA A 151 -21.82 -10.43 -11.32
N GLY A 152 -20.52 -10.23 -11.48
CA GLY A 152 -19.92 -9.81 -12.73
C GLY A 152 -19.83 -10.96 -13.73
N VAL A 153 -18.97 -11.95 -13.43
CA VAL A 153 -18.66 -13.07 -14.31
C VAL A 153 -18.69 -14.41 -13.53
N TYR A 154 -19.40 -15.37 -14.07
CA TYR A 154 -19.46 -16.74 -13.58
C TYR A 154 -18.82 -17.69 -14.61
N VAL A 155 -17.89 -18.54 -14.17
CA VAL A 155 -17.15 -19.46 -15.04
C VAL A 155 -17.30 -20.89 -14.52
N ALA A 156 -17.85 -21.76 -15.35
CA ALA A 156 -18.04 -23.17 -14.99
C ALA A 156 -17.77 -24.10 -16.16
N ASP A 157 -17.45 -25.34 -15.86
CA ASP A 157 -17.27 -26.40 -16.85
C ASP A 157 -18.61 -27.02 -17.29
N TYR A 158 -19.68 -26.80 -16.52
CA TYR A 158 -21.01 -27.38 -16.75
C TYR A 158 -22.11 -26.60 -16.01
N ALA A 159 -23.32 -26.67 -16.50
CA ALA A 159 -24.53 -26.24 -15.78
C ALA A 159 -25.72 -27.13 -16.15
N ASN A 160 -26.57 -27.43 -15.14
CA ASN A 160 -27.89 -28.06 -15.34
C ASN A 160 -28.97 -26.99 -15.42
N SER A 161 -29.96 -27.19 -16.25
CA SER A 161 -31.20 -26.42 -16.19
C SER A 161 -32.03 -26.85 -14.96
N SER A 162 -32.82 -25.95 -14.42
CA SER A 162 -33.80 -26.27 -13.36
C SER A 162 -34.86 -27.32 -13.80
N GLY A 163 -35.02 -27.56 -15.09
CA GLY A 163 -35.88 -28.58 -15.67
C GLY A 163 -35.25 -29.94 -15.88
N GLY A 164 -33.95 -30.13 -15.55
CA GLY A 164 -33.24 -31.40 -15.69
C GLY A 164 -32.74 -31.69 -17.12
N ASP A 165 -32.95 -30.79 -18.09
CA ASP A 165 -32.40 -30.94 -19.43
C ASP A 165 -30.92 -30.61 -19.48
N THR A 166 -30.11 -31.49 -20.07
CA THR A 166 -28.68 -31.30 -20.28
C THR A 166 -28.42 -30.35 -21.48
N LEU A 167 -28.57 -29.06 -21.25
CA LEU A 167 -28.24 -28.03 -22.27
C LEU A 167 -26.75 -27.90 -22.52
N PHE A 168 -25.94 -28.26 -21.53
CA PHE A 168 -24.49 -28.05 -21.60
C PHE A 168 -23.71 -29.35 -21.40
N THR A 169 -22.69 -29.53 -22.23
CA THR A 169 -21.73 -30.64 -22.10
C THR A 169 -20.53 -30.19 -21.28
N ALA A 170 -20.04 -31.03 -20.39
CA ALA A 170 -18.89 -30.71 -19.56
C ALA A 170 -17.60 -30.52 -20.42
N THR A 171 -17.20 -29.28 -20.59
CA THR A 171 -16.00 -28.86 -21.36
C THR A 171 -15.19 -27.83 -20.58
N PRO A 172 -13.86 -27.70 -20.83
CA PRO A 172 -13.05 -26.68 -20.19
C PRO A 172 -13.61 -25.27 -20.46
N ALA A 173 -13.45 -24.40 -19.45
CA ALA A 173 -13.88 -22.99 -19.57
C ALA A 173 -12.70 -22.06 -19.27
N SER A 174 -12.71 -20.87 -19.88
CA SER A 174 -11.71 -19.85 -19.60
C SER A 174 -12.25 -18.43 -19.62
N PHE A 175 -11.69 -17.62 -18.75
CA PHE A 175 -11.83 -16.18 -18.76
C PHE A 175 -10.45 -15.53 -18.79
N GLU A 176 -10.22 -14.67 -19.77
CA GLU A 176 -9.01 -13.89 -19.92
C GLU A 176 -9.33 -12.41 -19.90
N MET A 177 -8.73 -11.68 -18.96
CA MET A 177 -8.86 -10.23 -18.82
C MET A 177 -7.55 -9.56 -19.20
N ASN A 178 -7.53 -8.93 -20.38
CA ASN A 178 -6.39 -8.18 -20.89
C ASN A 178 -6.48 -6.69 -20.60
N GLY A 179 -7.66 -6.22 -20.16
CA GLY A 179 -7.95 -4.84 -19.81
C GLY A 179 -9.41 -4.65 -19.43
N GLY A 180 -9.83 -3.40 -19.34
CA GLY A 180 -11.20 -3.05 -18.95
C GLY A 180 -11.45 -3.12 -17.44
N LYS A 181 -12.76 -3.08 -17.05
CA LYS A 181 -13.18 -2.97 -15.65
C LYS A 181 -14.31 -3.93 -15.31
N ILE A 182 -14.16 -4.61 -14.16
CA ILE A 182 -15.25 -5.37 -13.51
C ILE A 182 -15.50 -4.70 -12.16
N THR A 183 -16.59 -3.89 -12.07
CA THR A 183 -16.73 -2.98 -10.94
C THR A 183 -18.14 -2.91 -10.38
N GLU A 184 -18.26 -2.64 -9.06
CA GLU A 184 -19.54 -2.41 -8.37
C GLU A 184 -20.56 -3.55 -8.54
N ASN A 185 -20.12 -4.78 -8.86
CA ASN A 185 -21.02 -5.93 -8.96
C ASN A 185 -21.31 -6.48 -7.55
N LYS A 186 -22.55 -6.98 -7.33
CA LYS A 186 -23.02 -7.37 -6.01
C LYS A 186 -23.54 -8.81 -6.00
N ALA A 187 -22.74 -9.72 -5.41
CA ALA A 187 -23.14 -11.10 -5.16
C ALA A 187 -23.65 -11.29 -3.72
N LEU A 188 -24.50 -12.31 -3.52
CA LEU A 188 -24.90 -12.71 -2.17
C LEU A 188 -23.88 -13.65 -1.52
N ASP A 189 -23.46 -14.71 -2.22
CA ASP A 189 -22.65 -15.76 -1.60
C ASP A 189 -21.18 -15.75 -2.02
N TYR A 190 -20.87 -15.76 -3.33
CA TYR A 190 -19.48 -15.87 -3.78
C TYR A 190 -19.20 -15.08 -5.06
N GLY A 191 -17.99 -14.49 -5.12
CA GLY A 191 -17.47 -13.83 -6.31
C GLY A 191 -18.25 -12.59 -6.73
N GLY A 192 -18.01 -11.47 -6.09
CA GLY A 192 -18.62 -10.20 -6.50
C GLY A 192 -18.26 -9.84 -7.93
N GLY A 193 -16.96 -9.86 -8.25
CA GLY A 193 -16.45 -9.66 -9.60
C GLY A 193 -16.49 -10.94 -10.43
N VAL A 194 -15.69 -11.94 -10.08
CA VAL A 194 -15.50 -13.18 -10.85
C VAL A 194 -15.62 -14.39 -9.92
N VAL A 195 -16.25 -15.46 -10.37
CA VAL A 195 -16.22 -16.75 -9.66
C VAL A 195 -15.98 -17.90 -10.62
N THR A 196 -15.23 -18.93 -10.14
CA THR A 196 -15.18 -20.23 -10.80
C THR A 196 -15.99 -21.26 -10.02
N PHE A 197 -16.70 -22.13 -10.71
CA PHE A 197 -17.46 -23.21 -10.08
C PHE A 197 -17.43 -24.49 -10.92
N PRO A 198 -16.32 -25.28 -10.88
CA PRO A 198 -16.24 -26.54 -11.62
C PRO A 198 -17.17 -27.59 -10.98
N GLN A 199 -17.95 -28.27 -11.81
CA GLN A 199 -18.88 -29.32 -11.40
C GLN A 199 -18.42 -30.73 -11.82
N TYR A 200 -17.76 -30.84 -12.98
CA TYR A 200 -17.36 -32.11 -13.58
C TYR A 200 -15.84 -32.28 -13.73
N SER A 201 -15.07 -31.55 -12.92
CA SER A 201 -13.61 -31.65 -12.88
C SER A 201 -12.91 -31.37 -14.23
N LYS A 202 -13.54 -30.54 -15.08
CA LYS A 202 -12.85 -30.00 -16.26
C LYS A 202 -12.07 -28.75 -15.89
N LYS A 203 -10.98 -28.53 -16.59
CA LYS A 203 -10.10 -27.39 -16.34
C LYS A 203 -10.85 -26.07 -16.52
N ILE A 204 -10.74 -25.19 -15.53
CA ILE A 204 -11.14 -23.78 -15.64
C ILE A 204 -9.88 -22.94 -15.51
N THR A 205 -9.69 -21.98 -16.43
CA THR A 205 -8.55 -21.07 -16.42
C THR A 205 -9.02 -19.63 -16.34
N ILE A 206 -8.53 -18.91 -15.33
CA ILE A 206 -8.72 -17.47 -15.19
C ILE A 206 -7.36 -16.80 -15.30
N ASN A 207 -7.20 -15.93 -16.29
CA ASN A 207 -6.03 -15.09 -16.46
C ASN A 207 -6.42 -13.63 -16.30
N ILE A 208 -5.91 -12.97 -15.26
CA ILE A 208 -5.97 -11.53 -15.10
C ILE A 208 -4.62 -11.00 -15.55
N ASN A 209 -4.52 -10.67 -16.83
CA ASN A 209 -3.30 -10.16 -17.44
C ASN A 209 -3.13 -8.66 -17.20
N ASN A 210 -4.25 -7.92 -17.12
CA ASN A 210 -4.32 -6.48 -16.80
C ASN A 210 -5.77 -6.08 -16.52
N GLY A 211 -6.03 -4.81 -16.25
CA GLY A 211 -7.35 -4.25 -15.99
C GLY A 211 -7.64 -4.04 -14.50
N GLU A 212 -8.90 -3.74 -14.19
CA GLU A 212 -9.32 -3.38 -12.84
C GLU A 212 -10.55 -4.19 -12.40
N ILE A 213 -10.44 -4.86 -11.25
CA ILE A 213 -11.57 -5.49 -10.57
C ILE A 213 -11.78 -4.75 -9.25
N SER A 214 -12.80 -3.86 -9.19
CA SER A 214 -12.90 -2.90 -8.09
C SER A 214 -14.32 -2.72 -7.55
N GLY A 215 -14.42 -2.38 -6.26
CA GLY A 215 -15.69 -2.04 -5.62
C GLY A 215 -16.72 -3.17 -5.59
N ASN A 216 -16.36 -4.39 -6.00
CA ASN A 216 -17.29 -5.51 -6.01
C ASN A 216 -17.60 -5.99 -4.59
N LYS A 217 -18.81 -6.44 -4.35
CA LYS A 217 -19.29 -6.74 -3.01
C LYS A 217 -19.96 -8.10 -2.90
N VAL A 218 -19.56 -8.87 -1.87
CA VAL A 218 -20.26 -10.09 -1.45
C VAL A 218 -20.90 -9.86 -0.08
N THR A 219 -22.22 -9.97 0.01
CA THR A 219 -22.95 -9.56 1.22
C THR A 219 -23.19 -10.68 2.23
N GLY A 220 -23.13 -11.93 1.82
CA GLY A 220 -23.35 -13.09 2.68
C GLY A 220 -22.12 -14.00 2.84
N GLY A 221 -21.22 -14.03 1.88
CA GLY A 221 -20.15 -15.01 1.79
C GLY A 221 -18.76 -14.44 1.49
N SER A 222 -18.08 -14.93 0.45
CA SER A 222 -16.64 -14.80 0.25
C SER A 222 -16.24 -14.44 -1.18
N GLY A 223 -15.02 -13.85 -1.35
CA GLY A 223 -14.44 -13.50 -2.64
C GLY A 223 -15.03 -12.21 -3.22
N GLY A 224 -14.67 -11.08 -2.65
CA GLY A 224 -15.18 -9.76 -3.14
C GLY A 224 -14.83 -9.52 -4.60
N ALA A 225 -13.56 -9.62 -4.98
CA ALA A 225 -13.15 -9.54 -6.39
C ALA A 225 -13.26 -10.91 -7.08
N VAL A 226 -12.54 -11.93 -6.59
CA VAL A 226 -12.45 -13.25 -7.22
C VAL A 226 -12.70 -14.35 -6.19
N ALA A 227 -13.50 -15.35 -6.56
CA ALA A 227 -13.61 -16.61 -5.81
C ALA A 227 -13.23 -17.79 -6.72
N ALA A 228 -12.24 -18.59 -6.32
CA ALA A 228 -11.78 -19.75 -7.07
C ALA A 228 -12.03 -21.04 -6.28
N PHE A 229 -12.70 -21.98 -6.92
CA PHE A 229 -13.10 -23.26 -6.32
C PHE A 229 -12.43 -24.45 -6.98
N PHE A 230 -11.96 -25.40 -6.16
CA PHE A 230 -11.43 -26.72 -6.50
C PHE A 230 -10.15 -26.75 -7.33
N GLY A 231 -9.41 -27.86 -7.21
CA GLY A 231 -8.05 -28.03 -7.75
C GLY A 231 -7.93 -28.02 -9.28
N VAL A 232 -9.03 -28.12 -10.01
CA VAL A 232 -9.06 -27.99 -11.48
C VAL A 232 -9.08 -26.54 -11.95
N THR A 233 -9.26 -25.58 -11.05
CA THR A 233 -9.17 -24.14 -11.33
C THR A 233 -7.72 -23.71 -11.37
N GLU A 234 -7.33 -23.06 -12.44
CA GLU A 234 -6.06 -22.35 -12.58
C GLU A 234 -6.35 -20.83 -12.58
N LEU A 235 -5.84 -20.13 -11.58
CA LEU A 235 -5.98 -18.68 -11.43
C LEU A 235 -4.59 -18.03 -11.53
N ASN A 236 -4.40 -17.20 -12.53
CA ASN A 236 -3.18 -16.43 -12.74
C ASN A 236 -3.48 -14.93 -12.67
N ILE A 237 -2.91 -14.25 -11.69
CA ILE A 237 -2.89 -12.80 -11.59
C ILE A 237 -1.49 -12.36 -12.00
N LYS A 238 -1.37 -11.79 -13.21
CA LYS A 238 -0.07 -11.40 -13.81
C LYS A 238 0.17 -9.90 -13.66
N ASP A 239 -0.90 -9.11 -13.81
CA ASP A 239 -0.88 -7.67 -13.63
C ASP A 239 -2.32 -7.19 -13.34
N GLY A 240 -2.55 -5.88 -13.34
CA GLY A 240 -3.85 -5.29 -13.04
C GLY A 240 -4.08 -5.04 -11.55
N THR A 241 -5.28 -4.57 -11.22
CA THR A 241 -5.62 -4.09 -9.88
C THR A 241 -6.90 -4.75 -9.38
N LEU A 242 -6.82 -5.39 -8.20
CA LEU A 242 -7.96 -5.88 -7.45
C LEU A 242 -8.13 -4.98 -6.22
N THR A 243 -8.99 -3.95 -6.28
CA THR A 243 -9.01 -2.90 -5.25
C THR A 243 -10.41 -2.58 -4.73
N GLY A 244 -10.50 -2.24 -3.43
CA GLY A 244 -11.74 -1.77 -2.82
C GLY A 244 -12.88 -2.80 -2.80
N ASN A 245 -12.59 -4.08 -3.03
CA ASN A 245 -13.60 -5.13 -3.02
C ASN A 245 -13.90 -5.59 -1.59
N SER A 246 -15.09 -6.09 -1.35
CA SER A 246 -15.49 -6.51 -0.01
C SER A 246 -16.25 -7.82 0.03
N ALA A 247 -15.93 -8.63 1.05
CA ALA A 247 -16.67 -9.84 1.38
C ALA A 247 -17.03 -9.83 2.87
N ARG A 248 -18.19 -10.41 3.22
CA ARG A 248 -18.58 -10.51 4.62
C ARG A 248 -17.66 -11.43 5.42
N SER A 249 -17.29 -12.56 4.84
CA SER A 249 -16.58 -13.63 5.54
C SER A 249 -15.11 -13.71 5.17
N TYR A 250 -14.77 -14.16 3.97
CA TYR A 250 -13.42 -14.51 3.59
C TYR A 250 -13.01 -13.91 2.25
N GLY A 251 -11.74 -13.46 2.14
CA GLY A 251 -11.16 -12.99 0.90
C GLY A 251 -11.84 -11.75 0.32
N GLY A 252 -11.51 -10.57 0.82
CA GLY A 252 -12.03 -9.31 0.26
C GLY A 252 -11.62 -9.14 -1.20
N GLY A 253 -10.35 -9.39 -1.51
CA GLY A 253 -9.84 -9.51 -2.87
C GLY A 253 -10.09 -10.91 -3.43
N VAL A 254 -9.36 -11.91 -2.94
CA VAL A 254 -9.37 -13.27 -3.49
C VAL A 254 -9.76 -14.31 -2.43
N PHE A 255 -10.67 -15.19 -2.78
CA PHE A 255 -11.06 -16.34 -1.97
C PHE A 255 -10.76 -17.64 -2.71
N LEU A 256 -10.02 -18.57 -2.05
CA LEU A 256 -9.64 -19.86 -2.60
C LEU A 256 -10.23 -20.99 -1.75
N TYR A 257 -10.98 -21.88 -2.39
CA TYR A 257 -11.56 -23.06 -1.76
C TYR A 257 -11.14 -24.33 -2.49
N ASP A 258 -10.33 -25.17 -1.85
CA ASP A 258 -9.72 -26.37 -2.44
C ASP A 258 -8.97 -26.09 -3.77
N ALA A 259 -8.55 -24.85 -4.01
CA ALA A 259 -7.82 -24.41 -5.20
C ALA A 259 -6.31 -24.43 -4.91
N THR A 260 -5.54 -25.09 -5.75
CA THR A 260 -4.10 -25.30 -5.55
C THR A 260 -3.23 -24.73 -6.67
N ASN A 261 -3.82 -24.40 -7.83
CA ASN A 261 -3.12 -23.88 -9.01
C ASN A 261 -3.31 -22.36 -9.11
N VAL A 262 -2.84 -21.62 -8.10
CA VAL A 262 -3.04 -20.17 -8.02
C VAL A 262 -1.68 -19.48 -8.00
N THR A 263 -1.47 -18.56 -8.95
CA THR A 263 -0.24 -17.80 -9.07
C THR A 263 -0.53 -16.31 -9.12
N ILE A 264 0.19 -15.55 -8.29
CA ILE A 264 0.26 -14.09 -8.31
C ILE A 264 1.68 -13.76 -8.77
N SER A 265 1.83 -13.29 -10.00
CA SER A 265 3.13 -12.97 -10.59
C SER A 265 3.28 -11.49 -10.94
N GLY A 266 2.36 -10.66 -10.46
CA GLY A 266 2.36 -9.21 -10.62
C GLY A 266 1.04 -8.59 -10.15
N GLY A 267 0.85 -7.32 -10.46
CA GLY A 267 -0.35 -6.54 -10.13
C GLY A 267 -0.46 -6.14 -8.66
N THR A 268 -1.61 -5.57 -8.31
CA THR A 268 -1.88 -5.04 -6.96
C THR A 268 -3.20 -5.56 -6.41
N ILE A 269 -3.17 -6.13 -5.20
CA ILE A 269 -4.36 -6.50 -4.43
C ILE A 269 -4.44 -5.56 -3.24
N SER A 270 -5.32 -4.54 -3.30
CA SER A 270 -5.31 -3.45 -2.33
C SER A 270 -6.68 -3.00 -1.87
N GLU A 271 -6.73 -2.40 -0.67
CA GLU A 271 -7.93 -1.77 -0.11
C GLU A 271 -9.15 -2.72 0.02
N ASN A 272 -8.91 -4.04 -0.08
CA ASN A 272 -9.97 -5.03 0.02
C ASN A 272 -10.29 -5.32 1.49
N LYS A 273 -11.54 -5.71 1.76
CA LYS A 273 -12.02 -5.90 3.13
C LYS A 273 -12.79 -7.20 3.31
N ALA A 274 -12.44 -7.96 4.36
CA ALA A 274 -13.18 -9.14 4.79
C ALA A 274 -13.08 -9.34 6.31
N SER A 275 -13.76 -10.35 6.83
CA SER A 275 -13.51 -10.79 8.23
C SER A 275 -12.14 -11.46 8.36
N GLN A 276 -11.75 -12.27 7.37
CA GLN A 276 -10.45 -12.93 7.31
C GLN A 276 -9.90 -12.89 5.87
N GLY A 277 -8.58 -12.65 5.73
CA GLY A 277 -7.95 -12.47 4.45
C GLY A 277 -8.48 -11.25 3.71
N GLY A 278 -8.13 -10.05 4.18
CA GLY A 278 -8.57 -8.81 3.51
C GLY A 278 -8.19 -8.81 2.03
N GLY A 279 -6.92 -9.10 1.73
CA GLY A 279 -6.44 -9.32 0.38
C GLY A 279 -6.79 -10.72 -0.13
N VAL A 280 -6.20 -11.75 0.46
CA VAL A 280 -6.31 -13.15 0.00
C VAL A 280 -6.67 -14.08 1.16
N TYR A 281 -7.64 -14.93 0.96
CA TYR A 281 -7.97 -16.02 1.88
C TYR A 281 -7.83 -17.37 1.18
N LEU A 282 -7.12 -18.29 1.83
CA LEU A 282 -6.94 -19.66 1.39
C LEU A 282 -7.65 -20.61 2.36
N TRP A 283 -8.54 -21.43 1.85
CA TRP A 283 -9.08 -22.55 2.63
C TRP A 283 -7.93 -23.50 3.04
N PRO A 284 -8.00 -24.23 4.16
CA PRO A 284 -6.87 -25.04 4.66
C PRO A 284 -6.23 -25.99 3.64
N THR A 285 -7.01 -26.50 2.69
CA THR A 285 -6.54 -27.36 1.60
C THR A 285 -6.05 -26.60 0.36
N SER A 286 -6.20 -25.30 0.33
CA SER A 286 -5.78 -24.47 -0.80
C SER A 286 -4.31 -24.07 -0.73
N ALA A 287 -3.73 -23.85 -1.91
CA ALA A 287 -2.37 -23.32 -2.04
C ALA A 287 -2.30 -22.19 -3.08
N ALA A 288 -1.45 -21.22 -2.82
CA ALA A 288 -1.14 -20.16 -3.76
C ALA A 288 0.34 -19.81 -3.72
N LYS A 289 0.85 -19.33 -4.86
CA LYS A 289 2.22 -18.85 -5.00
C LYS A 289 2.22 -17.38 -5.43
N GLN A 290 2.98 -16.56 -4.72
CA GLN A 290 3.32 -15.20 -5.14
C GLN A 290 4.79 -15.15 -5.57
N THR A 291 5.04 -14.66 -6.78
CA THR A 291 6.39 -14.48 -7.34
C THR A 291 6.72 -13.01 -7.58
N ASP A 292 5.70 -12.15 -7.60
CA ASP A 292 5.83 -10.70 -7.73
C ASP A 292 4.49 -10.03 -7.34
N GLY A 293 4.40 -8.70 -7.51
CA GLY A 293 3.22 -7.91 -7.20
C GLY A 293 3.09 -7.49 -5.73
N SER A 294 2.02 -6.77 -5.42
CA SER A 294 1.80 -6.16 -4.11
C SER A 294 0.46 -6.59 -3.49
N ILE A 295 0.49 -6.93 -2.19
CA ILE A 295 -0.72 -7.13 -1.37
C ILE A 295 -0.67 -6.09 -0.26
N GLU A 296 -1.46 -5.02 -0.38
CA GLU A 296 -1.31 -3.85 0.46
C GLU A 296 -2.62 -3.17 0.85
N ASN A 297 -2.62 -2.45 1.98
CA ASN A 297 -3.76 -1.66 2.46
C ASN A 297 -5.07 -2.46 2.63
N ASN A 298 -5.01 -3.79 2.69
CA ASN A 298 -6.18 -4.63 2.89
C ASN A 298 -6.52 -4.71 4.38
N VAL A 299 -7.80 -4.97 4.71
CA VAL A 299 -8.30 -4.94 6.09
C VAL A 299 -9.03 -6.22 6.46
N ALA A 300 -8.59 -6.87 7.55
CA ALA A 300 -9.27 -8.02 8.15
C ALA A 300 -8.91 -8.19 9.65
N ASN A 301 -9.73 -8.97 10.36
CA ASN A 301 -9.42 -9.36 11.75
C ASN A 301 -8.30 -10.42 11.81
N ALA A 302 -8.11 -11.21 10.75
CA ALA A 302 -7.05 -12.18 10.63
C ALA A 302 -6.48 -12.19 9.21
N GLY A 303 -5.16 -12.03 9.08
CA GLY A 303 -4.49 -11.90 7.80
C GLY A 303 -5.00 -10.71 6.99
N GLY A 304 -4.65 -9.49 7.38
CA GLY A 304 -5.03 -8.30 6.60
C GLY A 304 -4.63 -8.46 5.14
N GLY A 305 -3.40 -8.89 4.88
CA GLY A 305 -2.93 -9.27 3.55
C GLY A 305 -3.39 -10.67 3.16
N VAL A 306 -2.87 -11.71 3.81
CA VAL A 306 -3.08 -13.13 3.46
C VAL A 306 -3.51 -13.93 4.68
N CYS A 307 -4.48 -14.83 4.55
CA CYS A 307 -4.98 -15.69 5.61
C CYS A 307 -5.19 -17.12 5.13
N GLY A 308 -4.74 -18.10 5.91
CA GLY A 308 -5.14 -19.51 5.77
C GLY A 308 -4.12 -20.37 5.03
N GLY A 309 -4.57 -21.42 4.41
CA GLY A 309 -3.92 -22.43 3.54
C GLY A 309 -2.40 -22.51 3.48
N THR A 310 -1.89 -23.01 2.37
CA THR A 310 -0.46 -22.99 2.06
C THR A 310 -0.14 -21.80 1.15
N TYR A 311 0.65 -20.86 1.65
CA TYR A 311 1.08 -19.71 0.89
C TYR A 311 2.60 -19.72 0.67
N THR A 312 3.01 -19.65 -0.59
CA THR A 312 4.42 -19.63 -0.96
C THR A 312 4.73 -18.27 -1.59
N MET A 313 5.68 -17.56 -1.02
CA MET A 313 6.11 -16.24 -1.48
C MET A 313 7.60 -16.30 -1.82
N THR A 314 7.94 -16.08 -3.09
CA THR A 314 9.32 -16.05 -3.59
C THR A 314 9.68 -14.71 -4.23
N GLY A 315 8.78 -13.76 -4.22
CA GLY A 315 8.97 -12.37 -4.67
C GLY A 315 7.72 -11.55 -4.36
N GLY A 316 7.74 -10.27 -4.73
CA GLY A 316 6.69 -9.32 -4.43
C GLY A 316 6.67 -8.85 -2.97
N VAL A 317 5.65 -8.06 -2.61
CA VAL A 317 5.60 -7.41 -1.30
C VAL A 317 4.24 -7.54 -0.62
N ILE A 318 4.25 -7.77 0.70
CA ILE A 318 3.08 -7.64 1.59
C ILE A 318 3.35 -6.47 2.53
N LYS A 319 2.55 -5.40 2.43
CA LYS A 319 2.77 -4.16 3.20
C LYS A 319 1.49 -3.44 3.54
N ASP A 320 1.56 -2.57 4.53
CA ASP A 320 0.52 -1.59 4.91
C ASP A 320 -0.89 -2.18 5.15
N ASN A 321 -1.00 -3.51 5.32
CA ASN A 321 -2.28 -4.12 5.61
C ASN A 321 -2.72 -3.79 7.04
N ASN A 322 -4.02 -3.59 7.26
CA ASN A 322 -4.62 -3.09 8.50
C ASN A 322 -4.14 -1.68 8.92
N ASN A 323 -3.37 -0.98 8.11
CA ASN A 323 -2.82 0.33 8.45
C ASN A 323 -3.90 1.42 8.62
N SER A 324 -5.08 1.26 8.03
CA SER A 324 -6.24 2.13 8.22
C SER A 324 -6.95 1.94 9.56
N LEU A 325 -6.62 0.89 10.33
CA LEU A 325 -7.14 0.66 11.66
C LEU A 325 -6.38 1.48 12.69
N THR A 326 -7.04 1.86 13.80
CA THR A 326 -6.35 2.45 14.95
C THR A 326 -5.37 1.45 15.56
N GLU A 327 -4.35 1.93 16.27
CA GLU A 327 -3.38 1.08 16.95
C GLU A 327 -4.05 0.09 17.92
N GLU A 328 -5.04 0.56 18.70
CA GLU A 328 -5.82 -0.28 19.62
C GLU A 328 -6.58 -1.41 18.87
N ALA A 329 -7.19 -1.11 17.73
CA ALA A 329 -7.86 -2.11 16.89
C ALA A 329 -6.86 -3.12 16.31
N ARG A 330 -5.68 -2.68 15.91
CA ARG A 330 -4.59 -3.54 15.39
C ARG A 330 -4.06 -4.51 16.45
N LEU A 331 -4.03 -4.13 17.73
CA LEU A 331 -3.63 -5.05 18.81
C LEU A 331 -4.48 -6.33 18.88
N SER A 332 -5.74 -6.26 18.47
CA SER A 332 -6.67 -7.39 18.45
C SER A 332 -6.62 -8.20 17.15
N THR A 333 -5.95 -7.73 16.09
CA THR A 333 -5.85 -8.45 14.83
C THR A 333 -4.84 -9.61 14.92
N ARG A 334 -5.08 -10.65 14.13
CA ARG A 334 -4.21 -11.83 14.02
C ARG A 334 -3.48 -11.80 12.69
N GLY A 335 -2.25 -11.24 12.68
CA GLY A 335 -1.45 -11.01 11.48
C GLY A 335 -1.96 -9.88 10.61
N ASP A 336 -1.33 -8.74 10.68
CA ASP A 336 -1.64 -7.64 9.77
C ASP A 336 -1.22 -7.99 8.34
N GLY A 337 -0.05 -8.61 8.17
CA GLY A 337 0.40 -9.13 6.89
C GLY A 337 -0.17 -10.52 6.59
N VAL A 338 0.24 -11.52 7.39
CA VAL A 338 -0.05 -12.93 7.12
C VAL A 338 -0.58 -13.64 8.37
N TYR A 339 -1.65 -14.38 8.22
CA TYR A 339 -2.12 -15.37 9.20
C TYR A 339 -1.84 -16.77 8.66
N VAL A 340 -0.91 -17.48 9.30
CA VAL A 340 -0.48 -18.81 8.86
C VAL A 340 -1.48 -19.87 9.33
N GLY A 341 -2.32 -20.34 8.43
CA GLY A 341 -3.30 -21.39 8.71
C GLY A 341 -2.73 -22.80 8.56
N THR A 342 -2.04 -23.08 7.46
CA THR A 342 -1.43 -24.36 7.15
C THR A 342 0.09 -24.25 7.04
N ALA A 343 0.61 -23.53 6.04
CA ALA A 343 2.04 -23.31 5.86
C ALA A 343 2.30 -21.95 5.21
N PHE A 344 3.41 -21.33 5.59
CA PHE A 344 3.93 -20.15 4.93
C PHE A 344 5.37 -20.39 4.50
N ASN A 345 5.60 -20.49 3.19
CA ASN A 345 6.92 -20.69 2.59
C ASN A 345 7.44 -19.36 2.08
N LEU A 346 8.67 -19.03 2.44
CA LEU A 346 9.30 -17.76 2.15
C LEU A 346 10.66 -17.99 1.48
N GLY A 347 10.91 -17.35 0.37
CA GLY A 347 12.17 -17.51 -0.36
C GLY A 347 12.53 -16.30 -1.21
N ASP A 348 13.71 -16.34 -1.80
CA ASP A 348 14.27 -15.36 -2.72
C ASP A 348 14.18 -13.91 -2.21
N ASP A 349 13.58 -12.99 -2.93
CA ASP A 349 13.47 -11.56 -2.60
C ASP A 349 12.08 -11.13 -2.07
N ALA A 350 11.26 -12.08 -1.64
CA ALA A 350 9.95 -11.81 -1.04
C ALA A 350 10.02 -10.84 0.14
N GLU A 351 9.23 -9.78 0.15
CA GLU A 351 9.27 -8.74 1.18
C GLU A 351 7.98 -8.69 2.02
N ILE A 352 8.11 -8.73 3.34
CA ILE A 352 7.06 -8.37 4.28
C ILE A 352 7.51 -7.12 5.01
N SER A 353 6.80 -6.00 4.85
CA SER A 353 7.21 -4.75 5.46
C SER A 353 7.11 -4.77 6.99
N THR A 354 7.91 -3.94 7.63
CA THR A 354 8.05 -3.89 9.09
C THR A 354 6.79 -3.46 9.84
N ASN A 355 5.80 -2.93 9.15
CA ASN A 355 4.49 -2.59 9.72
C ASN A 355 3.45 -3.72 9.55
N ASN A 356 3.87 -4.86 9.00
CA ASN A 356 3.05 -6.07 8.89
C ASN A 356 3.70 -7.24 9.63
N ASP A 357 2.92 -7.95 10.44
CA ASP A 357 3.38 -9.12 11.16
C ASP A 357 2.88 -10.42 10.53
N VAL A 358 3.62 -11.49 10.79
CA VAL A 358 3.23 -12.86 10.48
C VAL A 358 2.71 -13.52 11.76
N TYR A 359 1.45 -13.93 11.76
CA TYR A 359 0.81 -14.57 12.89
C TYR A 359 0.86 -16.09 12.77
N LEU A 360 1.43 -16.72 13.79
CA LEU A 360 1.55 -18.19 13.89
C LEU A 360 0.56 -18.73 14.92
N VAL A 361 -0.38 -19.55 14.48
CA VAL A 361 -1.42 -20.15 15.32
C VAL A 361 -0.84 -21.29 16.16
N LYS A 362 -1.23 -21.35 17.42
CA LYS A 362 -0.92 -22.51 18.27
C LYS A 362 -1.63 -23.77 17.75
N GLY A 363 -0.86 -24.82 17.47
CA GLY A 363 -1.42 -26.12 17.11
C GLY A 363 -2.21 -26.74 18.25
N SER A 364 -3.47 -27.07 18.04
CA SER A 364 -4.32 -27.74 19.02
C SER A 364 -4.18 -29.28 19.03
N SER A 365 -3.42 -29.84 18.11
CA SER A 365 -3.19 -31.30 18.03
C SER A 365 -1.83 -31.60 17.43
N ILE A 366 -1.16 -32.55 18.02
CA ILE A 366 0.14 -33.09 17.64
C ILE A 366 0.07 -33.76 16.24
N PRO A 367 1.08 -33.55 15.36
CA PRO A 367 2.42 -33.09 15.68
C PRO A 367 2.53 -31.56 15.66
N LYS A 368 3.43 -31.02 16.48
CA LYS A 368 3.82 -29.59 16.54
C LYS A 368 4.48 -29.06 15.26
N GLU A 369 4.42 -29.84 14.20
CA GLU A 369 5.02 -29.59 12.90
C GLU A 369 4.00 -28.89 12.00
N GLY A 370 4.37 -27.73 11.45
CA GLY A 370 3.67 -27.20 10.30
C GLY A 370 3.10 -25.78 10.37
N ARG A 371 3.21 -25.05 11.48
CA ARG A 371 2.72 -23.67 11.56
C ARG A 371 3.85 -22.72 11.91
N TYR A 372 4.86 -22.72 11.09
CA TYR A 372 6.05 -21.87 11.17
C TYR A 372 6.30 -21.25 9.80
N ILE A 373 7.14 -20.25 9.77
CA ILE A 373 7.69 -19.72 8.51
C ILE A 373 8.73 -20.72 8.01
N ASN A 374 8.51 -21.26 6.83
CA ASN A 374 9.45 -22.15 6.18
C ASN A 374 10.29 -21.38 5.13
N VAL A 375 11.55 -21.16 5.41
CA VAL A 375 12.48 -20.54 4.46
C VAL A 375 12.98 -21.61 3.50
N ILE A 376 12.58 -21.53 2.22
CA ILE A 376 12.73 -22.61 1.22
C ILE A 376 13.88 -22.43 0.24
N SER A 377 14.44 -21.22 0.12
CA SER A 377 15.54 -20.89 -0.79
C SER A 377 16.44 -19.85 -0.16
N GLN A 378 17.46 -19.39 -0.89
CA GLN A 378 18.29 -18.28 -0.42
C GLN A 378 17.43 -17.02 -0.28
N TYR A 379 17.02 -16.73 0.96
CA TYR A 379 16.14 -15.61 1.27
C TYR A 379 16.92 -14.32 1.45
N THR A 380 16.57 -13.29 0.66
CA THR A 380 17.24 -11.98 0.66
C THR A 380 16.28 -10.81 0.89
N GLY A 381 14.97 -11.07 0.96
CA GLY A 381 13.92 -10.05 1.07
C GLY A 381 13.85 -9.32 2.40
N ALA A 382 14.49 -9.84 3.46
CA ALA A 382 14.57 -9.17 4.76
C ALA A 382 16.01 -8.91 5.19
N SER A 383 16.17 -7.93 6.06
CA SER A 383 17.45 -7.57 6.69
C SER A 383 17.21 -7.09 8.11
N THR A 384 18.29 -6.83 8.85
CA THR A 384 18.16 -6.23 10.19
C THR A 384 17.54 -4.82 10.17
N ALA A 385 17.62 -4.12 9.04
CA ALA A 385 16.94 -2.83 8.83
C ALA A 385 15.46 -2.98 8.42
N LYS A 386 15.10 -4.14 7.84
CA LYS A 386 13.73 -4.50 7.42
C LYS A 386 13.39 -5.89 7.94
N PRO A 387 13.27 -6.11 9.26
CA PRO A 387 13.01 -7.43 9.82
C PRO A 387 11.56 -7.85 9.61
N ILE A 388 11.35 -9.17 9.52
CA ILE A 388 10.02 -9.77 9.55
C ILE A 388 9.58 -9.90 11.02
N GLN A 389 8.43 -9.33 11.32
CA GLN A 389 7.83 -9.40 12.65
C GLN A 389 7.00 -10.68 12.81
N ILE A 390 7.22 -11.42 13.88
CA ILE A 390 6.48 -12.65 14.19
C ILE A 390 5.66 -12.48 15.45
N HIS A 391 4.35 -12.78 15.33
CA HIS A 391 3.42 -12.87 16.43
C HIS A 391 2.94 -14.33 16.57
N SER A 392 3.28 -15.00 17.66
CA SER A 392 2.85 -16.36 17.92
C SER A 392 1.93 -16.45 19.16
N GLU A 393 0.89 -17.27 19.07
CA GLU A 393 0.06 -17.62 20.24
C GLU A 393 0.86 -18.41 21.28
N ASP A 394 1.80 -19.24 20.83
CA ASP A 394 2.72 -19.96 21.71
C ASP A 394 3.96 -19.11 21.98
N ARG A 395 4.16 -18.76 23.23
CA ARG A 395 5.23 -17.87 23.71
C ARG A 395 6.32 -18.63 24.47
N THR A 396 6.42 -19.95 24.27
CA THR A 396 7.41 -20.75 24.96
C THR A 396 8.83 -20.32 24.56
N VAL A 397 9.60 -19.87 25.52
CA VAL A 397 10.99 -19.46 25.37
C VAL A 397 11.88 -20.66 25.58
N GLU A 398 12.89 -20.82 24.73
CA GLU A 398 13.91 -21.85 24.92
C GLU A 398 14.82 -21.47 26.10
N ASN A 399 14.80 -22.26 27.16
CA ASN A 399 15.71 -22.14 28.29
C ASN A 399 16.47 -23.46 28.56
N THR A 400 15.76 -24.57 28.77
CA THR A 400 16.30 -25.91 28.97
C THR A 400 15.66 -26.94 28.04
N GLU A 401 14.50 -26.61 27.45
CA GLU A 401 13.74 -27.45 26.53
C GLU A 401 13.68 -26.78 25.16
N ILE A 402 13.21 -27.54 24.16
CA ILE A 402 12.97 -27.03 22.81
C ILE A 402 11.84 -26.00 22.88
N GLY A 403 12.13 -24.74 22.54
CA GLY A 403 11.13 -23.67 22.42
C GLY A 403 10.18 -23.89 21.24
N THR A 404 9.20 -23.01 21.12
CA THR A 404 8.28 -23.01 19.98
C THR A 404 9.02 -22.73 18.69
N GLN A 405 8.90 -23.62 17.71
CA GLN A 405 9.44 -23.40 16.37
C GLN A 405 8.69 -22.27 15.68
N LEU A 406 9.40 -21.21 15.33
CA LEU A 406 8.85 -20.03 14.66
C LEU A 406 9.25 -19.98 13.18
N VAL A 407 10.52 -20.31 12.90
CA VAL A 407 11.09 -20.31 11.55
C VAL A 407 11.90 -21.59 11.37
N ARG A 408 11.85 -22.16 10.20
CA ARG A 408 12.66 -23.30 9.78
C ARG A 408 13.29 -23.02 8.43
N TYR A 409 14.55 -23.41 8.28
CA TYR A 409 15.26 -23.36 6.99
C TYR A 409 15.24 -24.75 6.36
N THR A 410 14.76 -24.84 5.11
CA THR A 410 14.74 -26.09 4.34
C THR A 410 15.35 -25.88 2.96
N THR A 411 15.89 -26.94 2.35
CA THR A 411 16.30 -26.91 0.94
C THR A 411 15.07 -27.04 0.04
N ASP A 412 15.17 -26.62 -1.24
CA ASP A 412 14.14 -26.81 -2.26
C ASP A 412 13.73 -28.29 -2.44
N ALA A 413 14.59 -29.23 -2.05
CA ALA A 413 14.35 -30.66 -2.07
C ALA A 413 13.69 -31.20 -0.75
N GLY A 414 13.30 -30.29 0.18
CA GLY A 414 12.73 -30.69 1.47
C GLY A 414 13.73 -31.22 2.49
N GLY A 415 15.04 -31.12 2.20
CA GLY A 415 16.12 -31.42 3.16
C GLY A 415 16.35 -30.28 4.13
N GLU A 416 16.79 -30.61 5.37
CA GLU A 416 17.19 -29.59 6.34
C GLU A 416 18.51 -28.94 5.90
N THR A 417 18.57 -27.61 5.82
CA THR A 417 19.84 -26.90 5.70
C THR A 417 20.33 -26.51 7.07
N ALA A 418 21.60 -26.78 7.37
CA ALA A 418 22.27 -26.15 8.48
C ALA A 418 22.44 -24.67 8.17
N ALA A 419 21.49 -23.82 8.54
CA ALA A 419 21.67 -22.43 8.18
C ALA A 419 20.85 -21.38 8.88
N ALA A 420 20.62 -21.46 10.11
CA ALA A 420 20.57 -20.22 10.84
C ALA A 420 22.01 -19.86 11.19
N THR A 421 22.79 -19.38 10.23
CA THR A 421 24.10 -18.78 10.51
C THR A 421 23.90 -17.59 11.45
N ALA A 422 24.96 -17.18 12.11
CA ALA A 422 24.97 -15.99 12.97
C ALA A 422 24.36 -14.74 12.30
N ASP A 423 24.31 -14.69 10.98
CA ASP A 423 23.78 -13.60 10.15
C ASP A 423 22.24 -13.56 10.05
N ALA A 424 21.54 -14.64 10.44
CA ALA A 424 20.07 -14.67 10.44
C ALA A 424 19.45 -14.01 11.69
N ASP A 425 20.24 -13.70 12.71
CA ASP A 425 19.76 -13.01 13.91
C ASP A 425 19.41 -11.55 13.57
N GLY A 426 18.17 -11.15 13.90
CA GLY A 426 17.65 -9.83 13.63
C GLY A 426 16.89 -9.71 12.30
N ILE A 427 16.91 -10.72 11.44
CA ILE A 427 16.03 -10.80 10.26
C ILE A 427 14.59 -11.12 10.68
N PHE A 428 14.43 -11.96 11.70
CA PHE A 428 13.15 -12.25 12.33
C PHE A 428 13.13 -11.67 13.74
N VAL A 429 12.09 -10.91 14.06
CA VAL A 429 11.93 -10.26 15.36
C VAL A 429 10.54 -10.50 15.92
N PRO A 430 10.35 -10.46 17.26
CA PRO A 430 9.00 -10.46 17.83
C PRO A 430 8.21 -9.27 17.32
N SER A 431 6.94 -9.50 16.99
CA SER A 431 6.03 -8.41 16.63
C SER A 431 5.86 -7.42 17.79
N TRP A 432 5.62 -6.16 17.48
CA TRP A 432 5.26 -5.13 18.45
C TRP A 432 3.99 -5.46 19.29
N LYS A 433 3.20 -6.45 18.86
CA LYS A 433 2.06 -7.02 19.61
C LYS A 433 2.49 -8.05 20.66
N MET A 434 3.77 -8.45 20.69
CA MET A 434 4.29 -9.42 21.64
C MET A 434 4.75 -8.73 22.94
N PRO A 435 4.77 -9.45 24.09
CA PRO A 435 5.37 -8.93 25.31
C PRO A 435 6.83 -8.53 25.13
N GLU A 436 7.26 -7.52 25.86
CA GLU A 436 8.67 -7.14 25.95
C GLU A 436 9.56 -8.28 26.53
N GLY A 437 10.84 -8.25 26.23
CA GLY A 437 11.81 -9.20 26.77
C GLY A 437 12.00 -10.47 25.94
N LEU A 438 11.45 -10.53 24.73
CA LEU A 438 11.64 -11.62 23.78
C LEU A 438 12.56 -11.19 22.63
N ALA A 439 13.36 -12.13 22.15
CA ALA A 439 14.06 -12.08 20.88
C ALA A 439 13.83 -13.38 20.11
N ILE A 440 14.16 -13.40 18.82
CA ILE A 440 14.14 -14.60 18.00
C ILE A 440 15.59 -14.96 17.68
N GLY A 441 15.95 -16.20 17.90
CA GLY A 441 17.30 -16.69 17.66
C GLY A 441 17.32 -18.16 17.32
N GLN A 442 18.48 -18.64 16.83
CA GLN A 442 18.69 -20.03 16.51
C GLN A 442 18.48 -20.91 17.76
N SER A 443 17.76 -22.03 17.60
CA SER A 443 17.61 -23.02 18.65
C SER A 443 18.97 -23.62 19.04
N LYS A 444 19.17 -23.80 20.34
CA LYS A 444 20.34 -24.48 20.90
C LYS A 444 20.09 -25.98 21.12
N ALA A 445 18.87 -26.45 20.86
CA ALA A 445 18.53 -27.85 21.04
C ALA A 445 19.30 -28.73 20.05
N ALA A 446 19.80 -29.86 20.53
CA ALA A 446 20.55 -30.81 19.72
C ALA A 446 19.72 -31.31 18.53
N GLY A 447 20.28 -31.24 17.32
CA GLY A 447 19.60 -31.64 16.08
C GLY A 447 18.53 -30.67 15.58
N LYS A 448 18.50 -29.41 16.10
CA LYS A 448 17.53 -28.36 15.71
C LYS A 448 18.22 -27.08 15.27
N THR A 449 19.38 -27.20 14.65
CA THR A 449 20.20 -26.06 14.19
C THR A 449 19.57 -25.30 13.02
N ASP A 450 18.59 -25.87 12.34
CA ASP A 450 17.79 -25.30 11.28
C ASP A 450 16.57 -24.48 11.79
N TRP A 451 16.35 -24.46 13.13
CA TRP A 451 15.19 -23.80 13.73
C TRP A 451 15.52 -22.47 14.37
N MET A 452 14.58 -21.53 14.31
CA MET A 452 14.56 -20.33 15.15
C MET A 452 13.38 -20.38 16.12
N THR A 453 13.61 -19.88 17.33
CA THR A 453 12.66 -19.89 18.44
C THR A 453 12.74 -18.60 19.24
N TYR A 454 11.78 -18.38 20.15
CA TYR A 454 11.92 -17.32 21.14
C TYR A 454 13.07 -17.63 22.11
N VAL A 455 13.89 -16.63 22.35
CA VAL A 455 15.04 -16.65 23.27
C VAL A 455 14.95 -15.46 24.21
N PRO A 456 15.59 -15.53 25.41
CA PRO A 456 15.68 -14.38 26.28
C PRO A 456 16.38 -13.21 25.57
N ALA A 457 15.80 -12.03 25.72
CA ALA A 457 16.33 -10.79 25.16
C ALA A 457 16.86 -9.88 26.26
N VAL A 458 17.85 -9.06 25.91
CA VAL A 458 18.23 -7.87 26.65
C VAL A 458 17.55 -6.67 26.02
N LYS A 459 17.05 -5.78 26.86
CA LYS A 459 16.42 -4.52 26.46
C LYS A 459 17.48 -3.46 26.21
N ILE A 460 17.41 -2.79 25.08
CA ILE A 460 18.17 -1.58 24.79
C ILE A 460 17.19 -0.41 24.82
N GLN A 461 17.36 0.47 25.78
CA GLN A 461 16.54 1.65 25.95
C GLN A 461 17.31 2.88 25.50
N TYR A 462 16.65 3.80 24.82
CA TYR A 462 17.22 5.06 24.38
C TYR A 462 16.65 6.22 25.19
N GLN A 463 17.51 7.10 25.67
CA GLN A 463 17.12 8.28 26.46
C GLN A 463 17.94 9.50 26.04
N TRP A 464 17.31 10.66 26.01
CA TRP A 464 18.05 11.93 25.96
C TRP A 464 18.55 12.31 27.33
N VAL A 465 19.76 12.84 27.44
CA VAL A 465 20.38 13.22 28.73
C VAL A 465 20.40 14.71 28.98
N SER A 466 20.14 15.52 27.96
CA SER A 466 20.22 16.98 28.03
C SER A 466 18.83 17.61 27.97
N THR A 467 18.68 18.78 28.63
CA THR A 467 17.54 19.69 28.41
C THR A 467 17.67 20.45 27.09
N ASP A 468 18.84 20.38 26.44
CA ASP A 468 19.17 21.09 25.20
C ASP A 468 18.87 20.23 23.97
N ASN A 469 17.91 19.31 24.06
CA ASN A 469 17.46 18.53 22.91
C ASN A 469 16.45 19.33 22.07
N PRO A 470 16.34 19.07 20.76
CA PRO A 470 15.20 19.55 19.98
C PRO A 470 13.88 19.06 20.61
N ASN A 471 12.92 19.93 20.80
CA ASN A 471 11.66 19.61 21.49
C ASN A 471 10.75 18.65 20.71
N ASP A 472 10.94 18.53 19.42
CA ASP A 472 10.18 17.72 18.48
C ASP A 472 10.87 16.40 18.11
N VAL A 473 12.02 16.09 18.69
CA VAL A 473 12.77 14.85 18.45
C VAL A 473 12.65 13.93 19.66
N THR A 474 12.05 12.77 19.46
CA THR A 474 11.94 11.72 20.48
C THR A 474 13.09 10.71 20.36
N PRO A 475 13.52 10.08 21.48
CA PRO A 475 14.45 8.97 21.40
C PRO A 475 13.86 7.82 20.56
N PRO A 476 14.71 7.04 19.89
CA PRO A 476 14.27 5.82 19.21
C PRO A 476 13.52 4.89 20.16
N ALA A 477 12.55 4.13 19.62
CA ALA A 477 11.90 3.07 20.38
C ALA A 477 12.92 2.03 20.85
N ASN A 478 12.65 1.41 22.01
CA ASN A 478 13.48 0.36 22.58
C ASN A 478 13.72 -0.78 21.57
N ASP A 479 14.86 -1.44 21.71
CA ASP A 479 15.17 -2.69 21.03
C ASP A 479 15.28 -3.85 22.00
N TYR A 480 15.09 -5.05 21.47
CA TYR A 480 15.27 -6.30 22.19
C TYR A 480 16.13 -7.22 21.33
N ILE A 481 17.30 -7.58 21.80
CA ILE A 481 18.21 -8.49 21.11
C ILE A 481 18.50 -9.71 21.98
N ARG A 482 18.85 -10.82 21.34
CA ARG A 482 19.31 -12.00 22.06
C ARG A 482 20.50 -11.68 22.96
N THR A 483 20.45 -12.17 24.21
CA THR A 483 21.58 -12.08 25.16
C THR A 483 22.86 -12.62 24.55
N GLY A 484 23.94 -11.90 24.71
CA GLY A 484 25.27 -12.29 24.21
C GLY A 484 25.51 -11.93 22.74
N ARG A 485 24.75 -11.01 22.18
CA ARG A 485 24.93 -10.52 20.80
C ARG A 485 25.56 -9.14 20.75
N ALA A 486 26.33 -8.94 19.69
CA ALA A 486 26.83 -7.64 19.32
C ALA A 486 25.67 -6.75 18.87
N TYR A 487 25.64 -5.52 19.32
CA TYR A 487 24.59 -4.57 19.00
C TYR A 487 25.13 -3.31 18.33
N THR A 488 24.44 -2.85 17.30
CA THR A 488 24.68 -1.55 16.68
C THR A 488 23.54 -0.62 17.04
N ALA A 489 23.84 0.47 17.70
CA ALA A 489 22.85 1.46 18.11
C ALA A 489 22.11 2.04 16.89
N LYS A 490 20.81 2.28 17.04
CA LYS A 490 19.99 2.88 15.98
C LYS A 490 20.60 4.20 15.53
N ALA A 491 20.67 4.37 14.22
CA ALA A 491 21.10 5.63 13.64
C ALA A 491 20.09 6.73 14.01
N GLN A 492 20.60 7.88 14.39
CA GLN A 492 19.82 9.09 14.60
C GLN A 492 20.17 10.08 13.50
N GLN A 493 19.22 10.90 13.09
CA GLN A 493 19.51 12.00 12.16
C GLN A 493 20.62 12.87 12.76
N ASN A 494 21.72 13.07 12.02
CA ASN A 494 22.91 13.75 12.55
C ASN A 494 22.75 15.25 12.77
N SER A 495 21.75 15.88 12.13
CA SER A 495 21.50 17.31 12.25
C SER A 495 20.00 17.59 12.32
N HIS A 496 19.66 18.53 13.16
CA HIS A 496 18.35 19.16 13.29
C HIS A 496 18.57 20.67 13.33
N GLN A 497 17.57 21.47 12.95
CA GLN A 497 17.74 22.93 12.98
C GLN A 497 18.22 23.41 14.35
N GLY A 498 19.39 24.02 14.39
CA GLY A 498 20.02 24.51 15.61
C GLY A 498 20.74 23.46 16.49
N TYR A 499 20.83 22.21 16.03
CA TYR A 499 21.42 21.13 16.81
C TYR A 499 22.23 20.17 15.94
N THR A 500 23.21 19.53 16.55
CA THR A 500 23.94 18.37 16.00
C THR A 500 23.87 17.22 16.98
N PHE A 501 23.54 16.01 16.50
CA PHE A 501 23.58 14.81 17.32
C PHE A 501 25.03 14.38 17.53
N ASP A 502 25.45 14.32 18.80
CA ASP A 502 26.83 14.05 19.19
C ASP A 502 27.14 12.55 19.33
N GLY A 503 26.12 11.70 19.50
CA GLY A 503 26.27 10.26 19.59
C GLY A 503 25.55 9.62 20.77
N TRP A 504 25.67 8.29 20.82
CA TRP A 504 25.18 7.47 21.91
C TRP A 504 26.29 7.19 22.92
N TYR A 505 25.96 7.16 24.21
CA TYR A 505 26.86 6.98 25.34
C TYR A 505 26.27 5.93 26.29
N THR A 506 27.15 5.32 27.12
CA THR A 506 26.76 4.33 28.13
C THR A 506 26.52 4.94 29.51
N ASP A 507 26.80 6.22 29.67
CA ASP A 507 26.69 6.96 30.93
C ASP A 507 25.88 8.25 30.75
N THR A 508 25.20 8.70 31.81
CA THR A 508 24.34 9.90 31.81
C THR A 508 25.13 11.21 31.65
N THR A 509 26.47 11.18 31.87
CA THR A 509 27.35 12.34 31.68
C THR A 509 27.89 12.44 30.26
N CYS A 510 27.57 11.46 29.41
CA CYS A 510 28.04 11.37 28.02
C CYS A 510 29.57 11.47 27.89
N THR A 511 30.29 10.75 28.73
CA THR A 511 31.75 10.69 28.72
C THR A 511 32.29 9.41 28.11
N VAL A 512 31.49 8.32 28.12
CA VAL A 512 31.85 7.01 27.55
C VAL A 512 31.02 6.73 26.32
N PRO A 513 31.55 6.97 25.11
CA PRO A 513 30.81 6.69 23.87
C PRO A 513 30.46 5.21 23.76
N TYR A 514 29.25 4.92 23.31
CA TYR A 514 28.86 3.56 22.95
C TYR A 514 29.58 3.11 21.68
N VAL A 515 30.18 1.95 21.73
CA VAL A 515 30.90 1.36 20.59
C VAL A 515 29.96 0.35 19.90
N ASN A 516 29.60 0.62 18.65
CA ASN A 516 28.84 -0.32 17.85
C ASN A 516 29.56 -1.67 17.73
N GLY A 517 28.79 -2.76 17.83
CA GLY A 517 29.37 -4.11 17.91
C GLY A 517 29.67 -4.59 19.33
N THR A 518 29.35 -3.80 20.36
CA THR A 518 29.47 -4.26 21.75
C THR A 518 28.52 -5.41 22.04
N VAL A 519 29.04 -6.49 22.64
CA VAL A 519 28.23 -7.64 23.06
C VAL A 519 27.46 -7.30 24.32
N LEU A 520 26.13 -7.41 24.29
CA LEU A 520 25.25 -7.07 25.41
C LEU A 520 24.73 -8.33 26.11
N ASN A 521 24.91 -8.39 27.43
CA ASN A 521 24.47 -9.52 28.28
C ASN A 521 23.40 -9.12 29.29
N THR A 522 23.16 -7.83 29.47
CA THR A 522 22.19 -7.26 30.40
C THR A 522 21.47 -6.08 29.74
N ASP A 523 20.31 -5.74 30.27
CA ASP A 523 19.58 -4.56 29.85
C ASP A 523 20.49 -3.33 29.88
N THR A 524 20.45 -2.53 28.82
CA THR A 524 21.37 -1.44 28.59
C THR A 524 20.58 -0.18 28.23
N VAL A 525 20.95 0.94 28.86
CA VAL A 525 20.44 2.26 28.48
C VAL A 525 21.50 2.98 27.67
N LEU A 526 21.13 3.44 26.48
CA LEU A 526 21.96 4.29 25.65
C LEU A 526 21.48 5.74 25.78
N TYR A 527 22.39 6.58 26.18
CA TYR A 527 22.16 7.99 26.40
C TYR A 527 22.58 8.79 25.18
N GLY A 528 21.64 9.47 24.55
CA GLY A 528 21.92 10.31 23.39
C GLY A 528 22.11 11.76 23.78
N ARG A 529 23.10 12.41 23.18
CA ARG A 529 23.36 13.82 23.39
C ARG A 529 23.20 14.62 22.11
N TRP A 530 22.41 15.66 22.19
CA TRP A 530 22.37 16.72 21.22
C TRP A 530 23.23 17.89 21.67
N LYS A 531 23.91 18.55 20.75
CA LYS A 531 24.64 19.79 20.98
C LYS A 531 23.90 20.91 20.30
N ALA A 532 23.48 21.91 21.06
CA ALA A 532 22.95 23.12 20.51
C ALA A 532 24.01 23.86 19.68
N GLU A 533 23.65 24.26 18.50
CA GLU A 533 24.50 24.97 17.56
C GLU A 533 24.09 26.45 17.52
N HIS A 534 25.07 27.33 17.60
CA HIS A 534 24.81 28.76 17.67
C HIS A 534 25.61 29.52 16.62
N GLY A 535 25.08 30.66 16.22
CA GLY A 535 25.76 31.65 15.40
C GLY A 535 25.42 33.08 15.85
N ASN A 536 25.98 34.04 15.20
CA ASN A 536 25.76 35.43 15.53
C ASN A 536 25.11 36.18 14.37
N LEU A 537 24.47 37.30 14.66
CA LEU A 537 23.89 38.23 13.69
C LEU A 537 24.32 39.65 14.04
N SER A 538 25.01 40.33 13.13
CA SER A 538 25.46 41.70 13.32
C SER A 538 24.82 42.61 12.28
N VAL A 539 24.21 43.72 12.73
CA VAL A 539 23.60 44.73 11.89
C VAL A 539 24.41 46.01 12.04
N ALA A 540 24.88 46.58 10.92
CA ALA A 540 25.66 47.81 10.90
C ALA A 540 24.99 48.86 10.00
N LYS A 541 25.12 50.12 10.38
CA LYS A 541 24.60 51.28 9.62
C LYS A 541 25.72 52.14 9.10
N THR A 542 25.66 52.46 7.80
CA THR A 542 26.50 53.46 7.17
C THR A 542 25.63 54.54 6.52
N VAL A 543 25.98 55.78 6.72
CA VAL A 543 25.40 56.96 6.03
C VAL A 543 26.45 57.55 5.12
N ALA A 544 26.10 57.77 3.86
CA ALA A 544 26.99 58.26 2.83
C ALA A 544 26.33 59.40 2.02
N GLY A 545 27.08 60.04 1.13
CA GLY A 545 26.61 61.13 0.30
C GLY A 545 26.86 62.52 0.90
N ASN A 546 26.93 63.54 0.02
CA ASN A 546 27.29 64.89 0.41
C ASN A 546 26.32 65.63 1.35
N ASN A 547 25.09 65.09 1.48
CA ASN A 547 24.06 65.56 2.40
C ASN A 547 23.69 64.51 3.49
N GLY A 548 24.48 63.46 3.61
CA GLY A 548 24.22 62.43 4.61
C GLY A 548 24.44 62.95 6.02
N ASP A 549 23.40 62.97 6.85
CA ASP A 549 23.46 63.34 8.26
C ASP A 549 23.95 62.13 9.09
N THR A 550 25.22 62.10 9.43
CA THR A 550 25.83 61.04 10.24
C THR A 550 25.36 61.04 11.69
N SER A 551 24.68 62.07 12.16
CA SER A 551 24.07 62.17 13.50
C SER A 551 22.65 61.57 13.57
N LYS A 552 22.00 61.38 12.39
CA LYS A 552 20.65 60.83 12.27
C LYS A 552 20.61 59.38 12.80
N ALA A 553 19.58 59.11 13.57
CA ALA A 553 19.27 57.82 14.10
C ALA A 553 18.30 57.07 13.15
N PHE A 554 18.55 55.79 12.91
CA PHE A 554 17.76 54.89 12.05
C PHE A 554 17.24 53.71 12.86
N ASN A 555 15.94 53.43 12.76
CA ASN A 555 15.28 52.37 13.49
C ASN A 555 15.34 51.04 12.72
N PHE A 556 15.89 50.04 13.35
CA PHE A 556 16.00 48.68 12.80
C PHE A 556 15.08 47.71 13.52
N THR A 557 14.53 46.81 12.73
CA THR A 557 13.78 45.65 13.24
C THR A 557 14.44 44.38 12.68
N VAL A 558 14.83 43.48 13.57
CA VAL A 558 15.26 42.12 13.25
C VAL A 558 14.11 41.18 13.60
N THR A 559 13.67 40.42 12.61
CA THR A 559 12.65 39.38 12.80
C THR A 559 13.26 38.03 12.52
N LEU A 560 13.22 37.12 13.50
CA LEU A 560 13.63 35.72 13.37
C LEU A 560 12.47 34.85 12.92
N GLY A 561 12.75 33.79 12.18
CA GLY A 561 11.74 32.82 11.73
C GLY A 561 11.15 31.95 12.85
N ASP A 562 11.74 32.02 14.06
CA ASP A 562 11.23 31.35 15.25
C ASP A 562 10.73 32.38 16.27
N THR A 563 9.42 32.41 16.49
CA THR A 563 8.76 33.30 17.47
C THR A 563 8.97 32.84 18.92
N GLY A 564 9.51 31.65 19.15
CA GLY A 564 9.86 31.14 20.49
C GLY A 564 11.12 31.80 21.06
N ILE A 565 11.91 32.53 20.28
CA ILE A 565 13.13 33.19 20.73
C ILE A 565 12.80 34.43 21.55
N ASN A 566 13.12 34.37 22.84
CA ASN A 566 12.93 35.45 23.80
C ASN A 566 14.18 35.63 24.64
N GLY A 567 14.50 36.87 25.03
CA GLY A 567 15.64 37.19 25.87
C GLY A 567 16.72 38.01 25.16
N THR A 568 17.82 38.27 25.90
CA THR A 568 18.93 39.08 25.40
C THR A 568 20.04 38.20 24.85
N PHE A 569 20.37 38.42 23.59
CA PHE A 569 21.43 37.79 22.84
C PHE A 569 22.47 38.85 22.49
N GLY A 570 23.57 38.94 23.22
CA GLY A 570 24.56 39.99 23.06
C GLY A 570 23.94 41.39 23.26
N GLU A 571 23.93 42.21 22.23
CA GLU A 571 23.43 43.59 22.26
C GLU A 571 21.95 43.72 21.80
N MET A 572 21.29 42.60 21.43
CA MET A 572 19.90 42.60 20.98
C MET A 572 19.01 41.85 21.95
N THR A 573 17.86 42.43 22.27
CA THR A 573 16.83 41.76 23.09
C THR A 573 15.65 41.41 22.21
N PHE A 574 15.32 40.10 22.17
CA PHE A 574 14.23 39.59 21.38
C PHE A 574 12.97 39.34 22.26
N ALA A 575 11.82 39.67 21.70
CA ALA A 575 10.51 39.29 22.22
C ALA A 575 9.71 38.66 21.07
N ASN A 576 9.29 37.42 21.23
CA ASN A 576 8.60 36.65 20.19
C ASN A 576 9.36 36.66 18.85
N GLY A 577 10.68 36.49 18.89
CA GLY A 577 11.53 36.49 17.70
C GLY A 577 11.81 37.87 17.08
N VAL A 578 11.41 38.95 17.72
CA VAL A 578 11.57 40.33 17.19
C VAL A 578 12.43 41.17 18.12
N ALA A 579 13.46 41.82 17.56
CA ALA A 579 14.28 42.82 18.24
C ALA A 579 14.21 44.13 17.49
N THR A 580 14.08 45.26 18.23
CA THR A 580 14.12 46.62 17.66
C THR A 580 15.21 47.43 18.34
N PHE A 581 15.91 48.21 17.57
CA PHE A 581 16.97 49.07 18.08
C PHE A 581 17.29 50.21 17.09
N VAL A 582 18.11 51.16 17.54
CA VAL A 582 18.51 52.31 16.78
C VAL A 582 20.02 52.27 16.51
N LEU A 583 20.43 52.64 15.28
CA LEU A 583 21.84 52.82 14.90
C LEU A 583 22.01 54.17 14.21
N LYS A 584 23.18 54.78 14.46
CA LYS A 584 23.69 55.91 13.71
C LYS A 584 24.82 55.48 12.76
N HIS A 585 25.33 56.39 11.97
CA HIS A 585 26.49 56.15 11.09
C HIS A 585 27.66 55.54 11.86
N GLY A 586 28.20 54.43 11.37
CA GLY A 586 29.34 53.73 11.94
C GLY A 586 29.00 52.82 13.14
N GLU A 587 27.75 52.83 13.60
CA GLU A 587 27.33 51.94 14.70
C GLU A 587 26.87 50.57 14.18
N SER A 588 27.05 49.57 15.03
CA SER A 588 26.55 48.21 14.83
C SER A 588 26.01 47.63 16.13
N LYS A 589 25.11 46.66 16.01
CA LYS A 589 24.69 45.80 17.12
C LYS A 589 24.81 44.35 16.71
N THR A 590 25.23 43.53 17.66
CA THR A 590 25.44 42.10 17.43
C THR A 590 24.62 41.26 18.41
N ALA A 591 23.78 40.39 17.88
CA ALA A 591 23.20 39.28 18.63
C ALA A 591 24.20 38.12 18.63
N VAL A 592 24.48 37.57 19.83
CA VAL A 592 25.46 36.50 20.03
C VAL A 592 24.75 35.26 20.54
N GLY A 593 25.04 34.10 19.96
CA GLY A 593 24.52 32.83 20.43
C GLY A 593 23.08 32.54 19.99
N LEU A 594 22.63 33.08 18.88
CA LEU A 594 21.34 32.72 18.28
C LEU A 594 21.41 31.28 17.75
N PRO A 595 20.33 30.48 17.86
CA PRO A 595 20.31 29.13 17.31
C PRO A 595 20.61 29.11 15.80
N ALA A 596 21.52 28.26 15.39
CA ALA A 596 21.89 28.11 13.99
C ALA A 596 20.73 27.58 13.12
N GLY A 597 20.69 27.98 11.84
CA GLY A 597 19.65 27.57 10.90
C GLY A 597 18.37 28.37 10.97
N ILE A 598 18.14 29.18 11.99
CA ILE A 598 16.98 30.07 12.06
C ILE A 598 17.10 31.13 10.98
N THR A 599 16.02 31.39 10.25
CA THR A 599 15.96 32.48 9.28
C THR A 599 15.85 33.83 9.99
N TYR A 600 16.36 34.87 9.35
CA TYR A 600 16.20 36.25 9.80
C TYR A 600 15.82 37.16 8.68
N THR A 601 15.14 38.25 9.01
CA THR A 601 14.91 39.40 8.17
C THR A 601 15.22 40.67 8.94
N VAL A 602 15.96 41.59 8.34
CA VAL A 602 16.30 42.91 8.92
C VAL A 602 15.65 44.00 8.07
N THR A 603 14.90 44.87 8.72
CA THR A 603 14.27 46.03 8.05
C THR A 603 14.69 47.33 8.74
N GLU A 604 14.83 48.38 7.96
CA GLU A 604 15.06 49.76 8.41
C GLU A 604 13.80 50.58 8.17
N ALA A 605 13.28 51.22 9.21
CA ALA A 605 12.01 51.94 9.13
C ALA A 605 12.10 53.21 8.27
N GLU A 606 13.28 53.79 8.19
CA GLU A 606 13.58 55.01 7.41
C GLU A 606 14.11 54.70 6.01
N ALA A 607 14.13 53.45 5.57
CA ALA A 607 14.58 53.09 4.25
C ALA A 607 13.83 53.88 3.15
N ASP A 608 14.59 54.48 2.24
CA ASP A 608 14.09 55.29 1.10
C ASP A 608 13.21 56.49 1.50
N LYS A 609 13.42 57.04 2.72
CA LYS A 609 12.71 58.23 3.22
C LYS A 609 13.65 59.39 3.43
N ASP A 610 13.07 60.59 3.56
CA ASP A 610 13.77 61.85 3.85
C ASP A 610 14.92 62.18 2.87
N GLY A 611 14.78 61.76 1.62
CA GLY A 611 15.79 61.99 0.58
C GLY A 611 16.95 61.00 0.58
N TYR A 612 16.91 59.95 1.42
CA TYR A 612 17.87 58.86 1.39
C TYR A 612 17.43 57.77 0.41
N THR A 613 18.40 57.20 -0.29
CA THR A 613 18.27 55.92 -0.98
C THR A 613 19.00 54.86 -0.16
N THR A 614 18.29 53.79 0.26
CA THR A 614 18.86 52.76 1.12
C THR A 614 19.19 51.52 0.31
N THR A 615 20.42 51.04 0.43
CA THR A 615 20.84 49.72 -0.07
C THR A 615 21.17 48.84 1.12
N SER A 616 20.75 47.60 1.09
CA SER A 616 21.06 46.60 2.12
C SER A 616 21.77 45.38 1.54
N VAL A 617 22.68 44.84 2.31
CA VAL A 617 23.39 43.59 2.00
C VAL A 617 23.00 42.56 3.04
N ASN A 618 22.61 41.38 2.60
CA ASN A 618 22.21 40.25 3.48
C ASN A 618 21.04 40.59 4.42
N ALA A 619 20.11 41.45 4.02
CA ALA A 619 18.94 41.84 4.84
C ALA A 619 18.03 40.67 5.20
N SER A 620 18.20 39.50 4.58
CA SER A 620 17.56 38.24 4.95
C SER A 620 18.53 37.08 4.72
N GLY A 621 18.38 36.04 5.52
CA GLY A 621 19.22 34.83 5.43
C GLY A 621 18.92 33.85 6.57
N SER A 622 19.90 33.03 6.91
CA SER A 622 19.83 32.13 8.05
C SER A 622 21.07 32.28 8.94
N ILE A 623 20.91 32.08 10.22
CA ILE A 623 22.00 32.08 11.20
C ILE A 623 22.94 30.91 10.90
N ILE A 624 24.20 31.21 10.65
CA ILE A 624 25.20 30.22 10.27
C ILE A 624 25.96 29.75 11.52
N LYS A 625 26.07 28.43 11.70
CA LYS A 625 26.82 27.80 12.79
C LYS A 625 28.22 28.36 12.90
N ASN A 626 28.62 28.74 14.12
CA ASN A 626 29.95 29.25 14.46
C ASN A 626 30.43 30.42 13.58
N ASN A 627 29.48 31.18 13.01
CA ASN A 627 29.77 32.31 12.16
C ASN A 627 28.88 33.50 12.53
N THR A 628 29.24 34.69 12.02
CA THR A 628 28.43 35.89 12.18
C THR A 628 27.83 36.30 10.82
N ALA A 629 26.51 36.30 10.74
CA ALA A 629 25.82 36.89 9.60
C ALA A 629 25.97 38.42 9.69
N LEU A 630 26.61 39.00 8.71
CA LEU A 630 26.87 40.45 8.65
C LEU A 630 25.86 41.12 7.70
N ILE A 631 25.09 42.03 8.25
CA ILE A 631 24.12 42.84 7.52
C ILE A 631 24.60 44.28 7.49
N GLY A 632 24.74 44.83 6.28
CA GLY A 632 25.05 46.26 6.08
C GLY A 632 23.86 47.00 5.51
N ALA A 633 23.46 48.11 6.11
CA ALA A 633 22.50 49.05 5.55
C ALA A 633 23.21 50.36 5.25
N ILE A 634 23.26 50.74 3.98
CA ILE A 634 23.88 51.99 3.50
C ILE A 634 22.77 52.94 3.07
N ALA A 635 22.63 54.07 3.74
CA ALA A 635 21.75 55.17 3.30
C ALA A 635 22.57 56.24 2.63
N MET A 636 22.27 56.56 1.39
CA MET A 636 22.90 57.61 0.60
C MET A 636 21.94 58.80 0.45
N HIS A 637 22.42 60.00 0.72
CA HIS A 637 21.68 61.23 0.46
C HIS A 637 22.53 62.18 -0.39
N GLU A 638 22.14 62.39 -1.66
CA GLU A 638 22.90 63.15 -2.63
C GLU A 638 22.14 64.39 -3.15
N ARG A 639 22.87 65.46 -3.43
CA ARG A 639 22.40 66.59 -4.24
C ARG A 639 22.84 66.43 -5.71
N ASN A 640 21.94 65.94 -6.56
CA ASN A 640 22.06 66.00 -8.03
C ASN A 640 23.41 65.56 -8.64
N ALA A 641 23.96 64.43 -8.33
CA ALA A 641 25.01 63.80 -9.13
C ALA A 641 24.72 62.31 -9.28
N GLN A 642 24.71 61.81 -10.50
CA GLN A 642 24.63 60.36 -10.76
C GLN A 642 26.00 59.71 -10.46
N PHE A 643 26.06 58.81 -9.48
CA PHE A 643 27.21 57.94 -9.29
C PHE A 643 26.83 56.48 -9.59
N LEU A 644 27.64 55.87 -10.42
CA LEU A 644 27.53 54.42 -10.73
C LEU A 644 28.49 53.69 -9.80
N PHE A 645 27.94 52.83 -8.87
CA PHE A 645 28.75 51.96 -8.07
C PHE A 645 28.85 50.57 -8.70
N THR A 646 30.04 50.16 -9.09
CA THR A 646 30.42 48.78 -9.31
C THR A 646 31.34 48.34 -8.18
N GLY A 647 30.79 47.70 -7.14
CA GLY A 647 31.57 47.17 -6.03
C GLY A 647 31.29 45.69 -5.80
N VAL A 648 32.28 44.83 -6.03
CA VAL A 648 32.28 43.45 -5.61
C VAL A 648 32.74 43.41 -4.17
N VAL A 649 31.89 42.94 -3.24
CA VAL A 649 32.30 42.69 -1.85
C VAL A 649 32.96 41.33 -1.82
N ALA A 650 34.27 41.28 -1.67
CA ALA A 650 35.01 40.06 -1.38
C ALA A 650 35.04 39.82 0.13
N GLN A 651 34.59 38.70 0.57
CA GLN A 651 34.67 38.26 1.98
C GLN A 651 36.07 37.70 2.27
N VAL A 652 36.83 38.39 3.10
CA VAL A 652 38.01 37.83 3.74
C VAL A 652 37.93 38.12 5.24
N ALA A 653 37.88 37.01 5.99
CA ALA A 653 38.08 36.89 7.42
C ALA A 653 38.07 38.20 8.26
N GLY A 654 36.88 38.62 8.70
CA GLY A 654 36.73 39.36 9.96
C GLY A 654 37.15 40.84 10.00
N VAL A 655 37.50 41.48 8.91
CA VAL A 655 37.88 42.90 8.93
C VAL A 655 37.18 43.66 7.79
N PHE A 656 36.34 44.63 8.15
CA PHE A 656 35.83 45.61 7.21
C PHE A 656 36.92 46.61 6.88
N THR A 657 37.40 46.69 5.64
CA THR A 657 38.10 47.83 5.15
C THR A 657 37.14 48.71 4.34
N PRO A 658 37.01 49.98 4.65
CA PRO A 658 36.16 50.88 3.86
C PRO A 658 36.78 51.06 2.45
N ILE A 659 35.94 50.88 1.44
CA ILE A 659 36.32 51.23 0.07
C ILE A 659 36.26 52.75 -0.05
N THR A 660 37.40 53.41 -0.28
CA THR A 660 37.47 54.79 -0.62
C THR A 660 36.95 55.00 -2.05
N ALA A 661 36.05 55.95 -2.21
CA ALA A 661 35.53 56.34 -3.51
C ALA A 661 36.66 56.89 -4.37
N VAL A 662 36.74 56.42 -5.62
CA VAL A 662 37.58 57.06 -6.65
C VAL A 662 36.65 57.97 -7.44
N GLU A 663 36.92 59.28 -7.42
CA GLU A 663 36.32 60.20 -8.34
C GLU A 663 36.83 59.90 -9.75
N SER A 664 35.92 59.79 -10.70
CA SER A 664 36.24 59.88 -12.11
C SER A 664 35.71 61.19 -12.63
N ASP A 665 36.56 61.98 -13.27
CA ASP A 665 36.27 63.24 -13.95
C ASP A 665 35.16 63.06 -15.02
#